data_f52919bdfba12912959f6b604805e2d6
#
_entry.id   f52919bdfba12912959f6b604805e2d6
#
_cell.length_a   1.000
_cell.length_b   1.000
_cell.length_c   1.000
_cell.angle_alpha   90.00
_cell.angle_beta   90.00
_cell.angle_gamma   90.00
#
_symmetry.space_group_name_H-M   'P 1'
#
loop_
_entity.id
_entity.type
_entity.pdbx_description
1 polymer ?
#
loop_
_entity_poly.entity_id
_entity_poly.type
_entity_poly.pdbx_seq_one_letter_code
_entity_poly.pdbx_strand_id
1 'polypeptide(L)'
;MKIEGFLGSLYACIASMGHIRSLKSLKDVNAKKGFTPEFSYIENKKPHIEKMQEIIANFHRDNIFIATDDDREGEAIAWHLCETFQLDISTTKRIKFHEITERAVQNAIKSPGHVDIQLVNSALARQVLDITVGHKLSPLLWRRIYNSKESPLSVGRCQTTALRLVYDNHLLERGDGEVKYRLKGMFTEYNIQFALNHTFDTCDALTDYMKKHTDFTHTMEKSKPKTKIVKPPLPFNTSALIQKACDTLKMNPHRVMTICQELYQQGHITYMRTESRKYSKEYVETCRKFITDKFDKNAAKGSDDIINKNNMLPHEAIRVTNIHVSDIPEKDCRALYKVIWRNSIESCMSDARYAVYTYSISAPDNHKYTYNAELPSCLGWKHITNDPADVPPIMYLDSIIQKGSVIRKHIESDITYSTGSKPHYSESTLVKKLEDMGIGRPSTFSSIVQTIIDRKYVKVTDIPGRSFTYKIYKLVDKLTSTEKNTELGNEKNRIMITTVGILAVTFMHENFTEFFDYDYTRDMEAKLDEIATDPAINWKDICRETYTAIQDKNKDIPPITKVGFPIDDQHVLQFEGFGPVIRKNAENEVSFIKVKPDLEIDIDIAKNKGYKLCDIAYDDNLLGEYNGSPILLKHGQYGKYIECGSKKVSLKTDVEELTTKKVIELLEADKDSSIIRSFTPTLSIRRGKYGPYVFYKTTKMPKPKFLSIKRCPVGYMSCTTSEIISWLEETYKMTIE
;
A
#
# COMPACT_ATOMS: atom_id res chain seq x y z
N MET A 1 -31.13 -0.36 -19.59
CA MET A 1 -29.79 0.23 -19.37
C MET A 1 -29.84 1.74 -19.61
N LYS A 2 -28.88 2.54 -19.07
CA LYS A 2 -28.90 4.02 -19.22
C LYS A 2 -28.87 4.45 -20.69
N ILE A 3 -28.04 3.80 -21.51
CA ILE A 3 -27.95 4.04 -22.96
C ILE A 3 -29.29 3.81 -23.65
N GLU A 4 -29.99 2.74 -23.32
CA GLU A 4 -31.31 2.41 -23.85
C GLU A 4 -32.35 3.50 -23.52
N GLY A 5 -32.30 4.03 -22.28
CA GLY A 5 -33.15 5.15 -21.86
C GLY A 5 -32.91 6.43 -22.69
N PHE A 6 -31.67 6.68 -23.14
CA PHE A 6 -31.33 7.83 -23.99
C PHE A 6 -31.77 7.67 -25.44
N LEU A 7 -31.90 6.43 -25.89
CA LEU A 7 -32.24 6.11 -27.30
C LEU A 7 -33.73 5.85 -27.51
N GLY A 8 -34.46 5.60 -26.42
CA GLY A 8 -35.90 5.33 -26.48
C GLY A 8 -36.25 3.91 -26.90
N SER A 9 -37.57 3.66 -27.05
CA SER A 9 -38.15 2.33 -27.23
C SER A 9 -37.83 1.62 -28.57
N LEU A 10 -37.19 2.33 -29.50
CA LEU A 10 -36.78 1.76 -30.81
C LEU A 10 -35.46 0.99 -30.72
N TYR A 11 -34.77 1.05 -29.59
CA TYR A 11 -33.48 0.42 -29.39
C TYR A 11 -33.52 -0.57 -28.20
N ALA A 12 -32.89 -1.72 -28.41
CA ALA A 12 -32.62 -2.67 -27.35
C ALA A 12 -31.09 -2.70 -27.05
N CYS A 13 -30.67 -2.64 -25.79
CA CYS A 13 -29.29 -2.65 -25.40
C CYS A 13 -28.96 -3.86 -24.54
N ILE A 14 -27.90 -4.57 -24.87
CA ILE A 14 -27.35 -5.66 -24.07
C ILE A 14 -25.85 -5.46 -23.87
N ALA A 15 -25.37 -5.63 -22.62
CA ALA A 15 -23.94 -5.51 -22.32
C ALA A 15 -23.23 -6.84 -22.59
N SER A 16 -22.02 -6.82 -23.18
CA SER A 16 -21.14 -7.99 -23.31
C SER A 16 -20.55 -8.45 -21.97
N MET A 17 -20.54 -7.57 -20.96
CA MET A 17 -19.89 -7.79 -19.66
C MET A 17 -18.36 -8.08 -19.81
N GLY A 18 -17.69 -7.40 -20.73
CA GLY A 18 -16.28 -7.59 -21.06
C GLY A 18 -16.06 -8.66 -22.14
N HIS A 19 -14.87 -9.26 -22.15
CA HIS A 19 -14.55 -10.31 -23.12
C HIS A 19 -15.45 -11.54 -22.99
N ILE A 20 -15.87 -12.07 -24.12
CA ILE A 20 -16.68 -13.30 -24.23
C ILE A 20 -15.88 -14.51 -24.70
N ARG A 21 -14.69 -14.27 -25.27
CA ARG A 21 -13.73 -15.28 -25.75
C ARG A 21 -12.36 -14.99 -25.15
N SER A 22 -11.56 -16.02 -24.95
CA SER A 22 -10.18 -15.90 -24.43
C SER A 22 -9.28 -17.00 -24.98
N LEU A 23 -7.97 -16.78 -24.93
CA LEU A 23 -6.94 -17.79 -25.11
C LEU A 23 -6.70 -18.47 -23.74
N LYS A 24 -6.77 -19.81 -23.67
CA LYS A 24 -6.60 -20.56 -22.40
C LYS A 24 -5.18 -21.03 -22.20
N SER A 25 -4.40 -21.20 -23.27
CA SER A 25 -3.08 -21.80 -23.22
C SER A 25 -2.18 -21.37 -24.37
N LEU A 26 -0.89 -21.68 -24.25
CA LEU A 26 0.06 -21.45 -25.34
C LEU A 26 -0.26 -22.27 -26.60
N LYS A 27 -1.02 -23.38 -26.51
CA LYS A 27 -1.46 -24.15 -27.68
C LYS A 27 -2.39 -23.31 -28.56
N ASP A 28 -3.25 -22.52 -27.96
CA ASP A 28 -4.24 -21.68 -28.63
C ASP A 28 -3.60 -20.54 -29.44
N VAL A 29 -2.33 -20.20 -29.15
CA VAL A 29 -1.56 -19.21 -29.91
C VAL A 29 -1.16 -19.71 -31.29
N ASN A 30 -1.12 -21.04 -31.50
CA ASN A 30 -0.76 -21.68 -32.78
C ASN A 30 0.58 -21.20 -33.36
N ALA A 31 1.63 -21.11 -32.52
CA ALA A 31 2.93 -20.60 -32.93
C ALA A 31 3.51 -21.36 -34.16
N LYS A 32 3.28 -22.66 -34.28
CA LYS A 32 3.68 -23.50 -35.43
C LYS A 32 2.86 -23.23 -36.71
N LYS A 33 1.68 -22.62 -36.59
CA LYS A 33 0.78 -22.25 -37.71
C LYS A 33 0.77 -20.73 -37.96
N GLY A 34 1.90 -20.04 -37.71
CA GLY A 34 2.07 -18.64 -38.01
C GLY A 34 1.33 -17.67 -37.07
N PHE A 35 1.20 -18.04 -35.80
CA PHE A 35 0.56 -17.19 -34.77
C PHE A 35 -0.87 -16.77 -35.13
N THR A 36 -1.68 -17.74 -35.53
CA THR A 36 -3.11 -17.55 -35.75
C THR A 36 -3.85 -18.02 -34.51
N PRO A 37 -4.26 -17.11 -33.59
CA PRO A 37 -4.83 -17.51 -32.32
C PRO A 37 -6.23 -18.11 -32.47
N GLU A 38 -6.49 -19.21 -31.74
CA GLU A 38 -7.79 -19.86 -31.67
C GLU A 38 -8.47 -19.55 -30.35
N PHE A 39 -9.47 -18.68 -30.37
CA PHE A 39 -10.19 -18.25 -29.17
C PHE A 39 -11.30 -19.21 -28.78
N SER A 40 -11.42 -19.53 -27.49
CA SER A 40 -12.51 -20.31 -26.92
C SER A 40 -13.46 -19.41 -26.13
N TYR A 41 -14.75 -19.78 -26.09
CA TYR A 41 -15.71 -19.12 -25.20
C TYR A 41 -15.32 -19.26 -23.74
N ILE A 42 -15.51 -18.19 -22.98
CA ILE A 42 -15.34 -18.18 -21.52
C ILE A 42 -16.54 -18.95 -20.93
N GLU A 43 -16.28 -20.02 -20.20
CA GLU A 43 -17.31 -21.01 -19.78
C GLU A 43 -18.50 -20.37 -19.04
N ASN A 44 -18.24 -19.51 -18.08
CA ASN A 44 -19.28 -18.82 -17.29
C ASN A 44 -20.05 -17.75 -18.10
N LYS A 45 -19.63 -17.45 -19.32
CA LYS A 45 -20.29 -16.50 -20.23
C LYS A 45 -21.20 -17.18 -21.25
N LYS A 46 -21.14 -18.49 -21.42
CA LYS A 46 -21.94 -19.22 -22.44
C LYS A 46 -23.44 -18.91 -22.36
N PRO A 47 -24.11 -18.97 -21.18
CA PRO A 47 -25.55 -18.65 -21.13
C PRO A 47 -25.87 -17.21 -21.56
N HIS A 48 -24.93 -16.29 -21.27
CA HIS A 48 -25.08 -14.88 -21.65
C HIS A 48 -24.87 -14.68 -23.15
N ILE A 49 -23.94 -15.42 -23.77
CA ILE A 49 -23.70 -15.41 -25.21
C ILE A 49 -24.97 -15.95 -25.96
N GLU A 50 -25.55 -17.01 -25.46
CA GLU A 50 -26.80 -17.57 -26.03
C GLU A 50 -27.94 -16.55 -25.98
N LYS A 51 -28.12 -15.86 -24.85
CA LYS A 51 -29.10 -14.79 -24.72
C LYS A 51 -28.82 -13.61 -25.65
N MET A 52 -27.55 -13.24 -25.85
CA MET A 52 -27.17 -12.21 -26.82
C MET A 52 -27.54 -12.64 -28.24
N GLN A 53 -27.27 -13.90 -28.58
CA GLN A 53 -27.59 -14.46 -29.91
C GLN A 53 -29.08 -14.46 -30.18
N GLU A 54 -29.92 -14.83 -29.21
CA GLU A 54 -31.38 -14.76 -29.32
C GLU A 54 -31.88 -13.34 -29.61
N ILE A 55 -31.32 -12.35 -28.90
CA ILE A 55 -31.69 -10.94 -29.11
C ILE A 55 -31.24 -10.47 -30.49
N ILE A 56 -29.98 -10.73 -30.86
CA ILE A 56 -29.42 -10.30 -32.17
C ILE A 56 -30.19 -10.91 -33.33
N ALA A 57 -30.67 -12.15 -33.21
CA ALA A 57 -31.45 -12.82 -34.25
C ALA A 57 -32.79 -12.11 -34.61
N ASN A 58 -33.29 -11.26 -33.70
CA ASN A 58 -34.53 -10.50 -33.97
C ASN A 58 -34.29 -9.21 -34.76
N PHE A 59 -33.07 -8.85 -35.08
CA PHE A 59 -32.74 -7.60 -35.78
C PHE A 59 -32.03 -7.87 -37.10
N HIS A 60 -32.30 -7.01 -38.09
CA HIS A 60 -31.52 -7.00 -39.32
C HIS A 60 -30.08 -6.57 -39.00
N ARG A 61 -29.09 -7.15 -39.68
CA ARG A 61 -27.67 -6.91 -39.43
C ARG A 61 -27.28 -5.44 -39.53
N ASP A 62 -27.85 -4.69 -40.42
CA ASP A 62 -27.62 -3.25 -40.60
C ASP A 62 -28.12 -2.39 -39.41
N ASN A 63 -28.94 -2.97 -38.54
CA ASN A 63 -29.48 -2.32 -37.36
C ASN A 63 -28.73 -2.70 -36.07
N ILE A 64 -27.62 -3.43 -36.20
CA ILE A 64 -26.76 -3.81 -35.06
C ILE A 64 -25.64 -2.79 -34.91
N PHE A 65 -25.53 -2.24 -33.72
CA PHE A 65 -24.48 -1.31 -33.33
C PHE A 65 -23.63 -1.91 -32.23
N ILE A 66 -22.32 -1.83 -32.36
CA ILE A 66 -21.36 -2.23 -31.29
C ILE A 66 -20.88 -0.98 -30.53
N ALA A 67 -21.08 -0.98 -29.23
CA ALA A 67 -20.84 0.16 -28.34
C ALA A 67 -19.93 -0.23 -27.19
N THR A 68 -18.75 -0.77 -27.49
CA THR A 68 -17.70 -1.05 -26.50
C THR A 68 -16.86 0.20 -26.23
N ASP A 69 -16.04 0.18 -25.16
CA ASP A 69 -15.16 1.29 -24.81
C ASP A 69 -14.24 1.69 -25.99
N ASP A 70 -13.85 2.96 -26.04
CA ASP A 70 -12.97 3.47 -27.10
C ASP A 70 -11.50 3.29 -26.72
N ASP A 71 -11.08 2.04 -26.52
CA ASP A 71 -9.68 1.66 -26.33
C ASP A 71 -9.38 0.33 -27.07
N ARG A 72 -8.11 -0.11 -27.07
CA ARG A 72 -7.71 -1.37 -27.74
C ARG A 72 -8.47 -2.58 -27.22
N GLU A 73 -8.75 -2.61 -25.92
CA GLU A 73 -9.48 -3.71 -25.27
C GLU A 73 -10.94 -3.72 -25.74
N GLY A 74 -11.56 -2.53 -25.83
CA GLY A 74 -12.91 -2.37 -26.39
C GLY A 74 -13.00 -2.73 -27.86
N GLU A 75 -12.01 -2.40 -28.68
CA GLU A 75 -11.96 -2.83 -30.10
C GLU A 75 -11.78 -4.35 -30.24
N ALA A 76 -10.95 -4.98 -29.37
CA ALA A 76 -10.84 -6.44 -29.33
C ALA A 76 -12.16 -7.11 -28.92
N ILE A 77 -12.89 -6.54 -27.95
CA ILE A 77 -14.23 -7.03 -27.57
C ILE A 77 -15.20 -6.87 -28.75
N ALA A 78 -15.19 -5.73 -29.47
CA ALA A 78 -16.01 -5.49 -30.64
C ALA A 78 -15.73 -6.53 -31.73
N TRP A 79 -14.47 -6.80 -32.02
CA TRP A 79 -14.04 -7.83 -32.95
C TRP A 79 -14.54 -9.23 -32.53
N HIS A 80 -14.39 -9.59 -31.25
CA HIS A 80 -14.87 -10.87 -30.70
C HIS A 80 -16.40 -11.01 -30.85
N LEU A 81 -17.17 -9.92 -30.71
CA LEU A 81 -18.60 -9.91 -30.91
C LEU A 81 -18.94 -10.14 -32.39
N CYS A 82 -18.25 -9.46 -33.32
CA CYS A 82 -18.43 -9.68 -34.75
C CYS A 82 -18.16 -11.14 -35.13
N GLU A 83 -17.03 -11.69 -34.71
CA GLU A 83 -16.66 -13.09 -34.98
C GLU A 83 -17.68 -14.09 -34.40
N THR A 84 -18.13 -13.85 -33.15
CA THR A 84 -19.05 -14.76 -32.46
C THR A 84 -20.43 -14.80 -33.11
N PHE A 85 -20.95 -13.65 -33.52
CA PHE A 85 -22.28 -13.52 -34.08
C PHE A 85 -22.29 -13.43 -35.61
N GLN A 86 -21.14 -13.72 -36.25
CA GLN A 86 -20.98 -13.73 -37.71
C GLN A 86 -21.42 -12.39 -38.34
N LEU A 87 -21.04 -11.27 -37.69
CA LEU A 87 -21.26 -9.93 -38.22
C LEU A 87 -20.05 -9.54 -39.09
N ASP A 88 -20.29 -8.94 -40.21
CA ASP A 88 -19.23 -8.47 -41.10
C ASP A 88 -18.54 -7.23 -40.46
N ILE A 89 -17.25 -7.35 -40.16
CA ILE A 89 -16.46 -6.31 -39.53
C ILE A 89 -16.41 -5.01 -40.33
N SER A 90 -16.43 -5.15 -41.69
CA SER A 90 -16.32 -4.00 -42.58
C SER A 90 -17.62 -3.18 -42.69
N THR A 91 -18.75 -3.78 -42.36
CA THR A 91 -20.08 -3.15 -42.51
C THR A 91 -20.77 -2.92 -41.16
N THR A 92 -20.38 -3.66 -40.10
CA THR A 92 -21.00 -3.52 -38.78
C THR A 92 -20.69 -2.14 -38.17
N LYS A 93 -21.74 -1.48 -37.74
CA LYS A 93 -21.68 -0.12 -37.20
C LYS A 93 -21.04 -0.12 -35.83
N ARG A 94 -19.95 0.62 -35.67
CA ARG A 94 -19.21 0.84 -34.42
C ARG A 94 -19.47 2.26 -33.93
N ILE A 95 -20.03 2.41 -32.71
CA ILE A 95 -20.23 3.72 -32.08
C ILE A 95 -19.25 3.91 -30.96
N LYS A 96 -18.61 5.08 -30.92
CA LYS A 96 -17.60 5.47 -29.94
C LYS A 96 -18.08 6.71 -29.19
N PHE A 97 -17.93 6.71 -27.89
CA PHE A 97 -18.24 7.86 -27.04
C PHE A 97 -17.32 7.86 -25.81
N HIS A 98 -16.91 9.07 -25.37
CA HIS A 98 -16.00 9.24 -24.25
C HIS A 98 -16.73 9.53 -22.94
N GLU A 99 -18.07 9.69 -23.00
CA GLU A 99 -18.94 9.90 -21.83
C GLU A 99 -20.32 9.29 -22.11
N ILE A 100 -20.95 8.74 -21.09
CA ILE A 100 -22.29 8.15 -21.21
C ILE A 100 -23.34 9.22 -20.84
N THR A 101 -23.49 10.19 -21.75
CA THR A 101 -24.52 11.24 -21.70
C THR A 101 -25.48 11.09 -22.88
N GLU A 102 -26.71 11.56 -22.71
CA GLU A 102 -27.73 11.49 -23.79
C GLU A 102 -27.21 12.08 -25.10
N ARG A 103 -26.61 13.26 -25.04
CA ARG A 103 -26.05 13.96 -26.18
C ARG A 103 -24.93 13.18 -26.85
N ALA A 104 -23.97 12.65 -26.08
CA ALA A 104 -22.83 11.90 -26.61
C ALA A 104 -23.31 10.61 -27.33
N VAL A 105 -24.23 9.88 -26.69
CA VAL A 105 -24.78 8.63 -27.24
C VAL A 105 -25.62 8.90 -28.52
N GLN A 106 -26.49 9.91 -28.53
CA GLN A 106 -27.27 10.29 -29.68
C GLN A 106 -26.40 10.76 -30.85
N ASN A 107 -25.34 11.49 -30.60
CA ASN A 107 -24.39 11.92 -31.64
C ASN A 107 -23.61 10.73 -32.21
N ALA A 108 -23.15 9.80 -31.35
CA ALA A 108 -22.42 8.62 -31.77
C ALA A 108 -23.24 7.72 -32.68
N ILE A 109 -24.56 7.56 -32.44
CA ILE A 109 -25.46 6.79 -33.31
C ILE A 109 -25.68 7.44 -34.68
N LYS A 110 -25.68 8.78 -34.73
CA LYS A 110 -25.85 9.49 -36.03
C LYS A 110 -24.62 9.38 -36.93
N SER A 111 -23.45 9.12 -36.38
CA SER A 111 -22.18 9.06 -37.11
C SER A 111 -21.37 7.83 -36.72
N PRO A 112 -21.89 6.61 -36.99
CA PRO A 112 -21.17 5.40 -36.65
C PRO A 112 -19.93 5.23 -37.53
N GLY A 113 -18.87 4.70 -36.99
CA GLY A 113 -17.70 4.20 -37.72
C GLY A 113 -17.75 2.67 -37.89
N HIS A 114 -16.60 2.07 -38.05
CA HIS A 114 -16.40 0.63 -38.13
C HIS A 114 -15.34 0.21 -37.09
N VAL A 115 -15.20 -1.09 -36.89
CA VAL A 115 -14.15 -1.66 -35.99
C VAL A 115 -12.78 -1.34 -36.57
N ASP A 116 -11.93 -0.76 -35.77
CA ASP A 116 -10.54 -0.44 -36.12
C ASP A 116 -9.66 -1.69 -36.00
N ILE A 117 -9.35 -2.30 -37.14
CA ILE A 117 -8.58 -3.54 -37.19
C ILE A 117 -7.14 -3.38 -36.71
N GLN A 118 -6.56 -2.17 -36.76
CA GLN A 118 -5.20 -1.93 -36.26
C GLN A 118 -5.18 -1.93 -34.74
N LEU A 119 -6.17 -1.32 -34.11
CA LEU A 119 -6.34 -1.42 -32.66
C LEU A 119 -6.58 -2.88 -32.21
N VAL A 120 -7.38 -3.65 -32.98
CA VAL A 120 -7.57 -5.08 -32.74
C VAL A 120 -6.24 -5.83 -32.86
N ASN A 121 -5.45 -5.60 -33.92
CA ASN A 121 -4.15 -6.24 -34.12
C ASN A 121 -3.19 -5.95 -32.95
N SER A 122 -3.15 -4.72 -32.48
CA SER A 122 -2.36 -4.32 -31.32
C SER A 122 -2.79 -5.06 -30.03
N ALA A 123 -4.11 -5.20 -29.81
CA ALA A 123 -4.65 -5.97 -28.68
C ALA A 123 -4.32 -7.46 -28.78
N LEU A 124 -4.45 -8.06 -29.97
CA LEU A 124 -4.11 -9.46 -30.25
C LEU A 124 -2.62 -9.71 -30.03
N ALA A 125 -1.75 -8.83 -30.54
CA ALA A 125 -0.32 -8.90 -30.33
C ALA A 125 0.01 -8.94 -28.84
N ARG A 126 -0.58 -8.03 -28.08
CA ARG A 126 -0.40 -7.96 -26.62
C ARG A 126 -0.83 -9.25 -25.92
N GLN A 127 -2.03 -9.77 -26.21
CA GLN A 127 -2.54 -11.01 -25.61
C GLN A 127 -1.62 -12.20 -25.93
N VAL A 128 -1.18 -12.33 -27.18
CA VAL A 128 -0.29 -13.42 -27.61
C VAL A 128 1.09 -13.31 -26.93
N LEU A 129 1.64 -12.10 -26.83
CA LEU A 129 2.91 -11.86 -26.15
C LEU A 129 2.80 -12.20 -24.66
N ASP A 130 1.77 -11.71 -23.96
CA ASP A 130 1.59 -11.92 -22.53
C ASP A 130 1.37 -13.40 -22.19
N ILE A 131 0.60 -14.12 -23.02
CA ILE A 131 0.44 -15.58 -22.90
C ILE A 131 1.76 -16.32 -23.17
N THR A 132 2.51 -15.90 -24.20
CA THR A 132 3.79 -16.52 -24.55
C THR A 132 4.78 -16.39 -23.40
N VAL A 133 4.98 -15.20 -22.89
CA VAL A 133 5.88 -14.93 -21.76
C VAL A 133 5.39 -15.70 -20.52
N GLY A 134 4.13 -15.56 -20.17
CA GLY A 134 3.56 -16.18 -18.97
C GLY A 134 3.68 -17.71 -18.99
N HIS A 135 3.28 -18.36 -20.06
CA HIS A 135 3.30 -19.84 -20.15
C HIS A 135 4.69 -20.44 -20.35
N LYS A 136 5.61 -19.70 -20.94
CA LYS A 136 6.99 -20.17 -21.11
C LYS A 136 7.83 -19.98 -19.86
N LEU A 137 7.67 -18.87 -19.15
CA LEU A 137 8.57 -18.50 -18.07
C LEU A 137 8.02 -18.81 -16.66
N SER A 138 6.71 -18.73 -16.43
CA SER A 138 6.15 -19.07 -15.10
C SER A 138 6.47 -20.50 -14.64
N PRO A 139 6.46 -21.55 -15.49
CA PRO A 139 6.85 -22.89 -15.07
C PRO A 139 8.31 -23.00 -14.61
N LEU A 140 9.17 -22.08 -15.02
CA LEU A 140 10.57 -22.03 -14.55
C LEU A 140 10.62 -21.60 -13.10
N LEU A 141 9.82 -20.57 -12.71
CA LEU A 141 9.68 -20.16 -11.32
C LEU A 141 9.08 -21.27 -10.46
N TRP A 142 8.11 -22.03 -11.00
CA TRP A 142 7.51 -23.14 -10.25
C TRP A 142 8.54 -24.22 -9.91
N ARG A 143 9.43 -24.51 -10.85
CA ARG A 143 10.53 -25.46 -10.62
C ARG A 143 11.58 -24.87 -9.67
N ARG A 144 11.86 -23.59 -9.77
CA ARG A 144 12.88 -22.91 -8.97
C ARG A 144 12.46 -22.67 -7.53
N ILE A 145 11.21 -22.25 -7.30
CA ILE A 145 10.72 -21.82 -5.99
C ILE A 145 9.67 -22.81 -5.48
N TYR A 146 8.43 -22.69 -6.00
CA TYR A 146 7.34 -23.61 -5.70
C TYR A 146 6.21 -23.55 -6.73
N ASN A 147 5.37 -24.61 -6.75
CA ASN A 147 4.12 -24.64 -7.51
C ASN A 147 2.94 -24.80 -6.55
N SER A 148 2.02 -23.84 -6.54
CA SER A 148 0.82 -23.86 -5.71
C SER A 148 -0.40 -23.43 -6.53
N LYS A 149 -1.54 -24.12 -6.33
CA LYS A 149 -2.81 -23.72 -6.94
C LYS A 149 -3.43 -22.51 -6.24
N GLU A 150 -3.21 -22.36 -4.94
CA GLU A 150 -3.79 -21.27 -4.13
C GLU A 150 -3.02 -19.97 -4.29
N SER A 151 -1.71 -20.04 -4.49
CA SER A 151 -0.83 -18.88 -4.68
C SER A 151 0.15 -19.16 -5.82
N PRO A 152 -0.32 -19.20 -7.09
CA PRO A 152 0.54 -19.52 -8.21
C PRO A 152 1.51 -18.38 -8.51
N LEU A 153 2.80 -18.70 -8.63
CA LEU A 153 3.79 -17.74 -9.14
C LEU A 153 3.55 -17.50 -10.62
N SER A 154 3.79 -16.29 -11.08
CA SER A 154 3.66 -15.93 -12.49
C SER A 154 4.71 -14.92 -12.94
N VAL A 155 5.09 -15.03 -14.19
CA VAL A 155 5.97 -14.10 -14.90
C VAL A 155 5.13 -13.35 -15.93
N GLY A 156 5.35 -12.05 -16.06
CA GLY A 156 4.72 -11.24 -17.11
C GLY A 156 5.59 -10.03 -17.40
N ARG A 157 5.55 -9.54 -18.63
CA ARG A 157 6.41 -8.44 -19.11
C ARG A 157 6.41 -7.25 -18.14
N CYS A 158 5.28 -6.60 -17.98
CA CYS A 158 5.19 -5.40 -17.15
C CYS A 158 5.25 -5.71 -15.65
N GLN A 159 4.64 -6.82 -15.18
CA GLN A 159 4.60 -7.14 -13.74
C GLN A 159 5.99 -7.50 -13.20
N THR A 160 6.81 -8.25 -13.96
CA THR A 160 8.16 -8.62 -13.51
C THR A 160 9.09 -7.42 -13.55
N THR A 161 8.93 -6.54 -14.53
CA THR A 161 9.66 -5.26 -14.60
C THR A 161 9.24 -4.30 -13.49
N ALA A 162 7.96 -4.26 -13.11
CA ALA A 162 7.50 -3.51 -11.94
C ALA A 162 8.08 -4.07 -10.62
N LEU A 163 8.16 -5.39 -10.50
CA LEU A 163 8.81 -6.03 -9.36
C LEU A 163 10.30 -5.68 -9.28
N ARG A 164 10.98 -5.61 -10.43
CA ARG A 164 12.38 -5.15 -10.52
C ARG A 164 12.54 -3.72 -10.02
N LEU A 165 11.62 -2.80 -10.34
CA LEU A 165 11.65 -1.43 -9.80
C LEU A 165 11.61 -1.43 -8.27
N VAL A 166 10.78 -2.27 -7.67
CA VAL A 166 10.71 -2.40 -6.20
C VAL A 166 11.99 -3.00 -5.65
N TYR A 167 12.55 -4.01 -6.31
CA TYR A 167 13.81 -4.63 -5.93
C TYR A 167 14.99 -3.66 -6.01
N ASP A 168 15.15 -2.95 -7.11
CA ASP A 168 16.22 -1.96 -7.27
C ASP A 168 16.10 -0.82 -6.25
N ASN A 169 14.86 -0.42 -5.92
CA ASN A 169 14.64 0.54 -4.84
C ASN A 169 14.98 -0.05 -3.46
N HIS A 170 14.72 -1.34 -3.23
CA HIS A 170 15.09 -2.04 -2.00
C HIS A 170 16.60 -2.10 -1.79
N LEU A 171 17.37 -2.28 -2.87
CA LEU A 171 18.83 -2.33 -2.82
C LEU A 171 19.51 -0.97 -2.59
N LEU A 172 18.76 0.14 -2.64
CA LEU A 172 19.34 1.45 -2.37
C LEU A 172 19.80 1.53 -0.92
N GLU A 173 21.06 1.85 -0.71
CA GLU A 173 21.59 2.14 0.62
C GLU A 173 20.86 3.35 1.20
N ARG A 174 20.26 3.15 2.36
CA ARG A 174 19.59 4.19 3.13
C ARG A 174 20.44 4.47 4.35
N GLY A 175 21.31 5.50 4.21
CA GLY A 175 22.10 5.97 5.33
C GLY A 175 21.22 6.44 6.50
N ASP A 176 21.85 6.60 7.64
CA ASP A 176 21.18 7.04 8.88
C ASP A 176 20.51 8.41 8.79
N GLY A 177 20.73 9.12 7.69
CA GLY A 177 20.26 10.49 7.49
C GLY A 177 21.02 11.50 8.33
N GLU A 178 20.78 12.76 8.07
CA GLU A 178 21.42 13.88 8.75
C GLU A 178 20.42 14.60 9.64
N VAL A 179 20.76 14.80 10.91
CA VAL A 179 19.99 15.59 11.85
C VAL A 179 20.67 16.94 12.01
N LYS A 180 19.93 18.03 11.78
CA LYS A 180 20.39 19.40 12.04
C LYS A 180 19.46 20.08 13.02
N TYR A 181 20.02 20.97 13.81
CA TYR A 181 19.25 21.78 14.75
C TYR A 181 18.86 23.11 14.08
N ARG A 182 17.64 23.53 14.31
CA ARG A 182 17.11 24.82 13.85
C ARG A 182 16.54 25.62 15.01
N LEU A 183 16.52 26.93 14.87
CA LEU A 183 15.94 27.83 15.86
C LEU A 183 14.67 28.50 15.33
N LYS A 184 13.71 28.60 16.21
CA LYS A 184 12.48 29.39 16.02
C LYS A 184 12.43 30.45 17.11
N GLY A 185 12.11 31.66 16.75
CA GLY A 185 11.97 32.76 17.71
C GLY A 185 10.51 33.26 17.76
N MET A 186 10.05 33.57 18.97
CA MET A 186 8.79 34.25 19.24
C MET A 186 9.09 35.65 19.69
N PHE A 187 8.70 36.64 18.88
CA PHE A 187 9.02 38.06 19.08
C PHE A 187 7.77 38.93 19.20
N THR A 188 6.59 38.34 19.20
CA THR A 188 5.31 39.01 19.16
C THR A 188 4.36 38.43 20.21
N GLU A 189 3.26 39.12 20.50
CA GLU A 189 2.24 38.67 21.44
C GLU A 189 1.39 37.54 20.90
N TYR A 190 1.26 37.42 19.58
CA TYR A 190 0.64 36.28 18.92
C TYR A 190 1.67 35.18 18.68
N ASN A 191 1.20 33.93 18.53
CA ASN A 191 2.05 32.75 18.26
C ASN A 191 2.63 32.73 16.84
N ILE A 192 3.27 33.83 16.41
CA ILE A 192 3.95 33.94 15.12
C ILE A 192 5.38 33.40 15.29
N GLN A 193 5.69 32.30 14.65
CA GLN A 193 7.02 31.68 14.69
C GLN A 193 7.89 32.25 13.58
N PHE A 194 9.02 32.84 13.93
CA PHE A 194 10.04 33.27 13.00
C PHE A 194 11.15 32.23 12.95
N ALA A 195 11.50 31.71 11.79
CA ALA A 195 12.54 30.73 11.60
C ALA A 195 13.90 31.40 11.37
N LEU A 196 14.95 30.97 12.07
CA LEU A 196 16.31 31.44 11.79
C LEU A 196 16.75 30.91 10.41
N ASN A 197 17.44 31.74 9.64
CA ASN A 197 17.98 31.38 8.33
C ASN A 197 19.29 30.58 8.39
N HIS A 198 19.55 29.92 9.52
CA HIS A 198 20.72 29.10 9.79
C HIS A 198 20.34 27.82 10.55
N THR A 199 21.10 26.76 10.31
CA THR A 199 20.98 25.48 11.02
C THR A 199 22.32 25.11 11.66
N PHE A 200 22.28 24.31 12.69
CA PHE A 200 23.48 23.89 13.44
C PHE A 200 23.63 22.36 13.38
N ASP A 201 24.87 21.90 13.24
CA ASP A 201 25.18 20.48 13.16
C ASP A 201 25.31 19.84 14.56
N THR A 202 25.61 20.66 15.60
CA THR A 202 25.80 20.19 16.97
C THR A 202 24.99 20.97 17.98
N CYS A 203 24.66 20.31 19.11
CA CYS A 203 23.99 20.94 20.25
C CYS A 203 24.82 22.08 20.87
N ASP A 204 26.14 21.91 20.90
CA ASP A 204 27.04 22.90 21.54
C ASP A 204 27.05 24.20 20.71
N ALA A 205 27.22 24.11 19.39
CA ALA A 205 27.13 25.26 18.50
C ALA A 205 25.78 25.99 18.61
N LEU A 206 24.68 25.20 18.72
CA LEU A 206 23.33 25.73 18.90
C LEU A 206 23.22 26.48 20.23
N THR A 207 23.63 25.88 21.36
CA THR A 207 23.48 26.47 22.68
C THR A 207 24.36 27.71 22.87
N ASP A 208 25.57 27.68 22.31
CA ASP A 208 26.46 28.85 22.33
C ASP A 208 25.91 30.01 21.49
N TYR A 209 25.30 29.70 20.35
CA TYR A 209 24.59 30.69 19.56
C TYR A 209 23.37 31.25 20.30
N MET A 210 22.59 30.40 20.98
CA MET A 210 21.43 30.85 21.76
C MET A 210 21.83 31.81 22.88
N LYS A 211 22.96 31.59 23.57
CA LYS A 211 23.48 32.48 24.61
C LYS A 211 23.75 33.92 24.10
N LYS A 212 24.18 34.05 22.82
CA LYS A 212 24.44 35.36 22.21
C LYS A 212 23.18 36.25 22.14
N HIS A 213 21.99 35.67 22.27
CA HIS A 213 20.73 36.44 22.25
C HIS A 213 20.41 37.10 23.59
N THR A 214 21.13 36.79 24.67
CA THR A 214 20.81 37.32 26.02
C THR A 214 20.83 38.86 26.03
N ASP A 215 21.88 39.45 25.47
CA ASP A 215 22.08 40.90 25.44
C ASP A 215 21.88 41.50 24.04
N PHE A 216 21.34 40.73 23.08
CA PHE A 216 21.17 41.19 21.71
C PHE A 216 19.87 41.96 21.52
N THR A 217 19.98 43.17 20.97
CA THR A 217 18.83 43.98 20.61
C THR A 217 18.31 43.62 19.23
N HIS A 218 17.06 43.13 19.20
CA HIS A 218 16.40 42.73 17.97
C HIS A 218 15.68 43.91 17.29
N THR A 219 15.84 44.02 15.99
CA THR A 219 15.13 44.98 15.15
C THR A 219 14.33 44.24 14.09
N MET A 220 13.15 44.77 13.73
CA MET A 220 12.28 44.18 12.72
C MET A 220 12.25 45.03 11.46
N GLU A 221 12.35 44.37 10.33
CA GLU A 221 12.25 44.98 9.00
C GLU A 221 11.18 44.24 8.18
N LYS A 222 10.54 45.00 7.26
CA LYS A 222 9.60 44.43 6.27
C LYS A 222 10.16 44.65 4.87
N SER A 223 10.18 43.55 4.08
CA SER A 223 10.59 43.65 2.67
C SER A 223 9.50 44.26 1.80
N LYS A 224 9.89 44.76 0.63
CA LYS A 224 8.93 44.99 -0.47
C LYS A 224 8.29 43.62 -0.83
N PRO A 225 7.00 43.61 -1.19
CA PRO A 225 6.33 42.37 -1.52
C PRO A 225 6.91 41.72 -2.78
N LYS A 226 7.07 40.40 -2.75
CA LYS A 226 7.39 39.59 -3.92
C LYS A 226 6.12 38.91 -4.40
N THR A 227 5.91 38.84 -5.72
CA THR A 227 4.77 38.11 -6.27
C THR A 227 5.08 36.61 -6.28
N LYS A 228 4.23 35.82 -5.62
CA LYS A 228 4.21 34.34 -5.70
C LYS A 228 3.03 33.93 -6.56
N ILE A 229 3.29 33.13 -7.59
CA ILE A 229 2.26 32.58 -8.47
C ILE A 229 2.14 31.07 -8.17
N VAL A 230 0.93 30.60 -7.91
CA VAL A 230 0.61 29.19 -7.69
C VAL A 230 -0.34 28.76 -8.81
N LYS A 231 0.17 27.95 -9.73
CA LYS A 231 -0.61 27.44 -10.86
C LYS A 231 -1.72 26.48 -10.41
N PRO A 232 -2.85 26.43 -11.13
CA PRO A 232 -3.88 25.43 -10.90
C PRO A 232 -3.35 24.01 -11.14
N PRO A 233 -3.97 22.99 -10.55
CA PRO A 233 -3.64 21.61 -10.86
C PRO A 233 -3.94 21.31 -12.33
N LEU A 234 -3.16 20.42 -12.94
CA LEU A 234 -3.47 19.94 -14.29
C LEU A 234 -4.69 19.02 -14.27
N PRO A 235 -5.44 18.95 -15.38
CA PRO A 235 -6.48 17.95 -15.56
C PRO A 235 -5.97 16.53 -15.29
N PHE A 236 -6.82 15.67 -14.75
CA PHE A 236 -6.45 14.29 -14.45
C PHE A 236 -6.33 13.44 -15.71
N ASN A 237 -5.20 12.75 -15.85
CA ASN A 237 -5.12 11.49 -16.56
C ASN A 237 -5.28 10.33 -15.56
N THR A 238 -5.27 9.09 -16.01
CA THR A 238 -5.45 7.90 -15.17
C THR A 238 -4.45 7.85 -13.99
N SER A 239 -3.18 8.03 -14.27
CA SER A 239 -2.12 7.95 -13.26
C SER A 239 -2.23 9.07 -12.21
N ALA A 240 -2.46 10.32 -12.65
CA ALA A 240 -2.61 11.45 -11.73
C ALA A 240 -3.84 11.32 -10.83
N LEU A 241 -4.95 10.79 -11.35
CA LEU A 241 -6.14 10.51 -10.55
C LEU A 241 -5.86 9.43 -9.50
N ILE A 242 -5.22 8.32 -9.91
CA ILE A 242 -4.83 7.25 -8.98
C ILE A 242 -3.94 7.82 -7.86
N GLN A 243 -2.88 8.59 -8.21
CA GLN A 243 -1.99 9.19 -7.23
C GLN A 243 -2.78 10.07 -6.24
N LYS A 244 -3.60 10.98 -6.76
CA LYS A 244 -4.39 11.88 -5.92
C LYS A 244 -5.34 11.15 -4.98
N ALA A 245 -6.04 10.13 -5.48
CA ALA A 245 -6.99 9.34 -4.69
C ALA A 245 -6.28 8.49 -3.63
N CYS A 246 -5.16 7.84 -3.97
CA CYS A 246 -4.34 7.11 -2.99
C CYS A 246 -3.85 8.02 -1.86
N ASP A 247 -3.37 9.21 -2.21
CA ASP A 247 -2.80 10.15 -1.24
C ASP A 247 -3.87 10.79 -0.34
N THR A 248 -5.02 11.18 -0.90
CA THR A 248 -6.06 11.93 -0.16
C THR A 248 -7.14 11.05 0.45
N LEU A 249 -7.55 9.98 -0.23
CA LEU A 249 -8.62 9.07 0.20
C LEU A 249 -8.12 7.75 0.77
N LYS A 250 -6.80 7.51 0.73
CA LYS A 250 -6.16 6.25 1.19
C LYS A 250 -6.72 5.00 0.49
N MET A 251 -7.12 5.14 -0.76
CA MET A 251 -7.60 4.04 -1.60
C MET A 251 -6.42 3.41 -2.34
N ASN A 252 -6.45 2.09 -2.56
CA ASN A 252 -5.47 1.46 -3.45
C ASN A 252 -5.84 1.69 -4.93
N PRO A 253 -4.87 1.56 -5.87
CA PRO A 253 -5.09 1.81 -7.31
C PRO A 253 -6.23 0.99 -7.92
N HIS A 254 -6.38 -0.26 -7.51
CA HIS A 254 -7.44 -1.15 -8.02
C HIS A 254 -8.83 -0.64 -7.63
N ARG A 255 -9.02 -0.26 -6.36
CA ARG A 255 -10.30 0.30 -5.88
C ARG A 255 -10.64 1.61 -6.58
N VAL A 256 -9.63 2.50 -6.80
CA VAL A 256 -9.83 3.74 -7.56
C VAL A 256 -10.37 3.45 -8.94
N MET A 257 -9.74 2.53 -9.69
CA MET A 257 -10.19 2.19 -11.05
C MET A 257 -11.55 1.50 -11.08
N THR A 258 -11.87 0.68 -10.09
CA THR A 258 -13.22 0.08 -9.94
C THR A 258 -14.29 1.16 -9.79
N ILE A 259 -14.07 2.13 -8.90
CA ILE A 259 -15.01 3.24 -8.70
C ILE A 259 -15.10 4.13 -9.94
N CYS A 260 -13.97 4.38 -10.62
CA CYS A 260 -13.98 5.13 -11.88
C CYS A 260 -14.84 4.44 -12.95
N GLN A 261 -14.75 3.12 -13.06
CA GLN A 261 -15.58 2.34 -13.99
C GLN A 261 -17.08 2.48 -13.66
N GLU A 262 -17.44 2.41 -12.38
CA GLU A 262 -18.82 2.62 -11.92
C GLU A 262 -19.32 4.04 -12.26
N LEU A 263 -18.52 5.08 -11.95
CA LEU A 263 -18.84 6.47 -12.24
C LEU A 263 -19.00 6.73 -13.74
N TYR A 264 -18.15 6.14 -14.57
CA TYR A 264 -18.25 6.21 -16.04
C TYR A 264 -19.53 5.55 -16.54
N GLN A 265 -19.81 4.31 -16.11
CA GLN A 265 -21.02 3.58 -16.52
C GLN A 265 -22.31 4.28 -16.09
N GLN A 266 -22.27 4.98 -14.96
CA GLN A 266 -23.36 5.84 -14.49
C GLN A 266 -23.40 7.19 -15.22
N GLY A 267 -22.42 7.49 -16.07
CA GLY A 267 -22.33 8.72 -16.85
C GLY A 267 -22.01 9.96 -16.01
N HIS A 268 -21.34 9.79 -14.87
CA HIS A 268 -20.93 10.89 -14.03
C HIS A 268 -19.58 11.50 -14.43
N ILE A 269 -18.70 10.69 -15.03
CA ILE A 269 -17.38 11.13 -15.49
C ILE A 269 -17.12 10.69 -16.94
N THR A 270 -16.11 11.30 -17.56
CA THR A 270 -15.56 10.87 -18.84
C THR A 270 -14.79 9.56 -18.68
N TYR A 271 -14.45 8.92 -19.79
CA TYR A 271 -13.69 7.66 -19.82
C TYR A 271 -12.37 7.79 -19.04
N MET A 272 -12.16 6.87 -18.11
CA MET A 272 -11.10 6.99 -17.10
C MET A 272 -9.75 6.42 -17.53
N ARG A 273 -9.66 5.68 -18.63
CA ARG A 273 -8.38 5.14 -19.14
C ARG A 273 -7.82 6.09 -20.19
N THR A 274 -7.12 7.12 -19.78
CA THR A 274 -6.57 8.16 -20.65
C THR A 274 -5.21 8.65 -20.19
N GLU A 275 -4.34 8.93 -21.14
CA GLU A 275 -3.08 9.64 -20.93
C GLU A 275 -3.24 11.16 -21.08
N SER A 276 -4.36 11.59 -21.67
CA SER A 276 -4.63 12.98 -21.93
C SER A 276 -4.81 13.81 -20.66
N ARG A 277 -4.23 14.99 -20.66
CA ARG A 277 -4.43 16.04 -19.66
C ARG A 277 -5.07 17.28 -20.27
N LYS A 278 -5.93 17.06 -21.29
CA LYS A 278 -6.61 18.14 -21.99
C LYS A 278 -8.09 17.87 -22.08
N TYR A 279 -8.88 18.92 -21.98
CA TYR A 279 -10.34 18.88 -22.13
C TYR A 279 -10.77 19.31 -23.54
N SER A 280 -11.98 18.96 -23.92
CA SER A 280 -12.64 19.55 -25.10
C SER A 280 -12.84 21.06 -24.88
N LYS A 281 -12.79 21.83 -25.98
CA LYS A 281 -13.01 23.27 -25.97
C LYS A 281 -14.38 23.62 -25.37
N GLU A 282 -15.40 22.88 -25.76
CA GLU A 282 -16.77 23.08 -25.29
C GLU A 282 -16.89 22.93 -23.77
N TYR A 283 -16.25 21.89 -23.20
CA TYR A 283 -16.24 21.71 -21.75
C TYR A 283 -15.58 22.87 -21.04
N VAL A 284 -14.41 23.32 -21.51
CA VAL A 284 -13.70 24.44 -20.90
C VAL A 284 -14.54 25.71 -20.93
N GLU A 285 -15.24 25.98 -22.04
CA GLU A 285 -16.15 27.15 -22.16
C GLU A 285 -17.30 27.05 -21.14
N THR A 286 -17.93 25.89 -21.02
CA THR A 286 -19.01 25.62 -20.05
C THR A 286 -18.50 25.78 -18.61
N CYS A 287 -17.33 25.23 -18.31
CA CYS A 287 -16.72 25.31 -16.99
C CYS A 287 -16.36 26.76 -16.62
N ARG A 288 -15.79 27.54 -17.57
CA ARG A 288 -15.45 28.96 -17.35
C ARG A 288 -16.70 29.80 -17.12
N LYS A 289 -17.80 29.52 -17.81
CA LYS A 289 -19.08 30.18 -17.54
C LYS A 289 -19.55 29.87 -16.11
N PHE A 290 -19.53 28.62 -15.70
CA PHE A 290 -19.84 28.23 -14.32
C PHE A 290 -18.97 28.93 -13.27
N ILE A 291 -17.66 29.03 -13.54
CA ILE A 291 -16.70 29.72 -12.66
C ILE A 291 -17.03 31.21 -12.57
N THR A 292 -17.35 31.86 -13.71
CA THR A 292 -17.73 33.27 -13.76
C THR A 292 -18.99 33.56 -12.95
N ASP A 293 -19.98 32.67 -13.07
CA ASP A 293 -21.28 32.83 -12.40
C ASP A 293 -21.17 32.60 -10.88
N LYS A 294 -20.31 31.67 -10.45
CA LYS A 294 -20.23 31.24 -9.06
C LYS A 294 -19.16 31.97 -8.24
N PHE A 295 -18.08 32.42 -8.88
CA PHE A 295 -16.94 33.07 -8.21
C PHE A 295 -16.70 34.48 -8.75
N ASP A 296 -15.86 34.64 -9.78
CA ASP A 296 -15.63 35.92 -10.45
C ASP A 296 -15.04 35.71 -11.86
N LYS A 297 -15.11 36.77 -12.68
CA LYS A 297 -14.59 36.76 -14.05
C LYS A 297 -13.07 36.56 -14.14
N ASN A 298 -12.30 37.02 -13.13
CA ASN A 298 -10.85 36.86 -13.14
C ASN A 298 -10.45 35.42 -12.82
N ALA A 299 -11.19 34.75 -11.94
CA ALA A 299 -11.00 33.35 -11.65
C ALA A 299 -11.21 32.45 -12.89
N ALA A 300 -12.07 32.87 -13.83
CA ALA A 300 -12.34 32.14 -15.07
C ALA A 300 -11.28 32.27 -16.17
N LYS A 301 -10.23 33.11 -15.96
CA LYS A 301 -9.14 33.34 -16.93
C LYS A 301 -8.02 32.28 -16.82
N GLY A 302 -8.38 31.00 -16.86
CA GLY A 302 -7.41 29.88 -16.87
C GLY A 302 -6.66 29.77 -18.19
N SER A 303 -5.56 29.00 -18.21
CA SER A 303 -4.76 28.77 -19.41
C SER A 303 -5.54 27.97 -20.48
N ASP A 304 -5.31 28.29 -21.75
CA ASP A 304 -5.81 27.50 -22.88
C ASP A 304 -4.94 26.26 -23.19
N ASP A 305 -3.85 26.07 -22.47
CA ASP A 305 -2.98 24.90 -22.63
C ASP A 305 -3.67 23.57 -22.25
N ILE A 306 -4.75 23.65 -21.49
CA ILE A 306 -5.60 22.51 -21.11
C ILE A 306 -6.63 22.15 -22.20
N ILE A 307 -6.70 22.89 -23.30
CA ILE A 307 -7.65 22.62 -24.40
C ILE A 307 -7.01 21.68 -25.41
N ASN A 308 -7.73 20.63 -25.80
CA ASN A 308 -7.34 19.78 -26.92
C ASN A 308 -7.61 20.50 -28.24
N LYS A 309 -6.56 21.15 -28.76
CA LYS A 309 -6.63 21.85 -30.05
C LYS A 309 -6.51 20.81 -31.17
N ASN A 310 -7.43 20.84 -32.11
CA ASN A 310 -7.43 19.99 -33.31
C ASN A 310 -7.73 18.49 -33.10
N ASN A 311 -8.32 18.11 -31.96
CA ASN A 311 -8.63 16.70 -31.65
C ASN A 311 -7.42 15.75 -31.83
N MET A 312 -6.22 16.23 -31.51
CA MET A 312 -4.98 15.45 -31.68
C MET A 312 -4.89 14.20 -30.78
N LEU A 313 -5.66 14.17 -29.70
CA LEU A 313 -5.72 13.02 -28.80
C LEU A 313 -7.12 12.41 -28.88
N PRO A 314 -7.23 11.08 -28.99
CA PRO A 314 -8.51 10.39 -29.09
C PRO A 314 -9.38 10.57 -27.84
N HIS A 315 -8.77 10.68 -26.69
CA HIS A 315 -9.44 10.85 -25.40
C HIS A 315 -9.18 12.24 -24.80
N GLU A 316 -10.12 12.72 -24.01
CA GLU A 316 -9.91 13.88 -23.16
C GLU A 316 -9.48 13.45 -21.73
N ALA A 317 -9.09 14.42 -20.90
CA ALA A 317 -8.79 14.21 -19.49
C ALA A 317 -10.05 13.75 -18.72
N ILE A 318 -9.82 13.12 -17.57
CA ILE A 318 -10.90 12.66 -16.69
C ILE A 318 -11.55 13.88 -16.04
N ARG A 319 -12.85 14.03 -16.23
CA ARG A 319 -13.66 15.12 -15.70
C ARG A 319 -15.09 14.67 -15.40
N VAL A 320 -15.82 15.47 -14.67
CA VAL A 320 -17.26 15.27 -14.52
C VAL A 320 -17.98 15.63 -15.83
N THR A 321 -19.05 14.92 -16.14
CA THR A 321 -19.88 15.17 -17.32
C THR A 321 -20.79 16.39 -17.13
N ASN A 322 -21.20 16.68 -15.89
CA ASN A 322 -22.01 17.83 -15.54
C ASN A 322 -21.38 18.61 -14.37
N ILE A 323 -20.85 19.78 -14.68
CA ILE A 323 -20.15 20.63 -13.71
C ILE A 323 -21.08 21.20 -12.62
N HIS A 324 -22.39 21.27 -12.87
CA HIS A 324 -23.37 21.79 -11.92
C HIS A 324 -23.72 20.75 -10.82
N VAL A 325 -23.38 19.49 -11.01
CA VAL A 325 -23.58 18.42 -10.03
C VAL A 325 -22.32 18.30 -9.17
N SER A 326 -22.34 18.87 -7.98
CA SER A 326 -21.18 18.87 -7.05
C SER A 326 -21.14 17.64 -6.15
N ASP A 327 -22.25 16.87 -6.07
CA ASP A 327 -22.38 15.69 -5.22
C ASP A 327 -23.28 14.64 -5.87
N ILE A 328 -23.08 13.37 -5.55
CA ILE A 328 -23.85 12.24 -6.07
C ILE A 328 -24.39 11.38 -4.91
N PRO A 329 -25.50 10.65 -5.10
CA PRO A 329 -26.11 9.85 -4.05
C PRO A 329 -25.33 8.60 -3.68
N GLU A 330 -24.55 8.04 -4.59
CA GLU A 330 -23.78 6.79 -4.43
C GLU A 330 -22.65 6.96 -3.42
N LYS A 331 -22.87 6.50 -2.20
CA LYS A 331 -21.96 6.72 -1.05
C LYS A 331 -20.53 6.26 -1.32
N ASP A 332 -20.36 5.10 -1.95
CA ASP A 332 -19.06 4.50 -2.19
C ASP A 332 -18.25 5.25 -3.23
N CYS A 333 -18.92 5.91 -4.18
CA CYS A 333 -18.31 6.67 -5.27
C CYS A 333 -18.13 8.15 -4.95
N ARG A 334 -18.90 8.66 -3.99
CA ARG A 334 -19.02 10.10 -3.66
C ARG A 334 -17.68 10.78 -3.38
N ALA A 335 -16.82 10.15 -2.60
CA ALA A 335 -15.53 10.74 -2.22
C ALA A 335 -14.63 10.96 -3.44
N LEU A 336 -14.52 9.95 -4.32
CA LEU A 336 -13.72 10.05 -5.54
C LEU A 336 -14.35 11.02 -6.55
N TYR A 337 -15.68 11.00 -6.69
CA TYR A 337 -16.40 11.96 -7.52
C TYR A 337 -16.08 13.41 -7.14
N LYS A 338 -16.09 13.73 -5.84
CA LYS A 338 -15.75 15.08 -5.34
C LYS A 338 -14.31 15.48 -5.68
N VAL A 339 -13.37 14.54 -5.62
CA VAL A 339 -11.98 14.80 -6.03
C VAL A 339 -11.91 15.13 -7.53
N ILE A 340 -12.64 14.38 -8.37
CA ILE A 340 -12.69 14.61 -9.81
C ILE A 340 -13.41 15.93 -10.12
N TRP A 341 -14.57 16.18 -9.51
CA TRP A 341 -15.34 17.41 -9.68
C TRP A 341 -14.51 18.63 -9.33
N ARG A 342 -13.83 18.60 -8.20
CA ARG A 342 -12.96 19.68 -7.74
C ARG A 342 -11.82 19.95 -8.72
N ASN A 343 -11.10 18.92 -9.17
CA ASN A 343 -10.02 19.07 -10.15
C ASN A 343 -10.54 19.61 -11.47
N SER A 344 -11.71 19.15 -11.90
CA SER A 344 -12.34 19.62 -13.16
C SER A 344 -12.58 21.13 -13.18
N ILE A 345 -12.89 21.73 -12.04
CA ILE A 345 -13.07 23.18 -11.91
C ILE A 345 -11.72 23.88 -11.70
N GLU A 346 -10.93 23.42 -10.72
CA GLU A 346 -9.66 24.05 -10.37
C GLU A 346 -8.72 24.19 -11.58
N SER A 347 -8.65 23.14 -12.42
CA SER A 347 -7.80 23.14 -13.63
C SER A 347 -8.23 24.14 -14.69
N CYS A 348 -9.50 24.56 -14.71
CA CYS A 348 -10.02 25.59 -15.63
C CYS A 348 -9.88 27.01 -15.07
N MET A 349 -9.43 27.19 -13.83
CA MET A 349 -9.33 28.48 -13.17
C MET A 349 -7.97 29.15 -13.43
N SER A 350 -7.89 30.45 -13.12
CA SER A 350 -6.66 31.23 -13.19
C SER A 350 -5.69 30.87 -12.09
N ASP A 351 -4.43 31.30 -12.27
CA ASP A 351 -3.40 31.23 -11.25
C ASP A 351 -3.84 31.97 -9.96
N ALA A 352 -3.50 31.38 -8.81
CA ALA A 352 -3.53 32.11 -7.55
C ALA A 352 -2.27 32.96 -7.44
N ARG A 353 -2.43 34.24 -7.05
CA ARG A 353 -1.34 35.21 -6.91
C ARG A 353 -1.34 35.77 -5.52
N TYR A 354 -0.17 35.81 -4.90
CA TYR A 354 0.05 36.32 -3.56
C TYR A 354 1.13 37.38 -3.58
N ALA A 355 0.91 38.45 -2.81
CA ALA A 355 1.96 39.34 -2.39
C ALA A 355 2.59 38.78 -1.12
N VAL A 356 3.84 38.33 -1.20
CA VAL A 356 4.58 37.74 -0.09
C VAL A 356 5.43 38.82 0.55
N TYR A 357 5.11 39.15 1.81
CA TYR A 357 5.89 40.07 2.63
C TYR A 357 6.79 39.26 3.54
N THR A 358 8.11 39.48 3.45
CA THR A 358 9.05 38.86 4.39
C THR A 358 9.32 39.83 5.52
N TYR A 359 8.94 39.42 6.73
CA TYR A 359 9.32 40.10 7.96
C TYR A 359 10.60 39.47 8.47
N SER A 360 11.63 40.29 8.68
CA SER A 360 12.95 39.84 9.12
C SER A 360 13.28 40.47 10.46
N ILE A 361 13.73 39.66 11.41
CA ILE A 361 14.19 40.14 12.71
C ILE A 361 15.69 39.86 12.80
N SER A 362 16.46 40.90 13.19
CA SER A 362 17.92 40.77 13.33
C SER A 362 18.29 39.70 14.38
N ALA A 363 19.36 39.01 14.12
CA ALA A 363 19.92 38.00 15.01
C ALA A 363 21.45 38.15 15.09
N PRO A 364 22.11 37.58 16.14
CA PRO A 364 23.57 37.58 16.23
C PRO A 364 24.24 37.05 14.95
N ASP A 365 25.50 37.41 14.76
CA ASP A 365 26.35 36.94 13.65
C ASP A 365 25.75 37.25 12.26
N ASN A 366 25.02 38.34 12.11
CA ASN A 366 24.35 38.79 10.87
C ASN A 366 23.28 37.83 10.34
N HIS A 367 22.84 36.88 11.14
CA HIS A 367 21.69 36.04 10.78
C HIS A 367 20.36 36.78 10.96
N LYS A 368 19.28 36.21 10.42
CA LYS A 368 17.93 36.76 10.51
C LYS A 368 16.91 35.70 10.82
N TYR A 369 15.98 36.02 11.69
CA TYR A 369 14.74 35.28 11.83
C TYR A 369 13.74 35.79 10.80
N THR A 370 13.09 34.91 10.05
CA THR A 370 12.19 35.29 8.98
C THR A 370 10.79 34.67 9.14
N TYR A 371 9.79 35.46 8.77
CA TYR A 371 8.41 35.01 8.63
C TYR A 371 7.87 35.57 7.31
N ASN A 372 7.26 34.70 6.48
CA ASN A 372 6.65 35.07 5.22
C ASN A 372 5.14 35.11 5.37
N ALA A 373 4.56 36.29 5.26
CA ALA A 373 3.12 36.47 5.26
C ALA A 373 2.61 36.59 3.82
N GLU A 374 1.61 35.79 3.46
CA GLU A 374 1.05 35.72 2.12
C GLU A 374 -0.30 36.43 2.06
N LEU A 375 -0.36 37.55 1.34
CA LEU A 375 -1.61 38.25 1.08
C LEU A 375 -2.10 37.92 -0.34
N PRO A 376 -3.26 37.30 -0.51
CA PRO A 376 -3.78 37.00 -1.84
C PRO A 376 -4.14 38.28 -2.58
N SER A 377 -3.51 38.48 -3.72
CA SER A 377 -3.89 39.53 -4.68
C SER A 377 -4.92 39.03 -5.71
N CYS A 378 -4.92 37.71 -5.96
CA CYS A 378 -5.93 36.99 -6.73
C CYS A 378 -5.99 35.57 -6.23
N LEU A 379 -7.14 35.14 -5.74
CA LEU A 379 -7.32 33.76 -5.24
C LEU A 379 -7.27 32.73 -6.36
N GLY A 380 -7.68 33.08 -7.60
CA GLY A 380 -7.68 32.14 -8.71
C GLY A 380 -8.36 30.83 -8.34
N TRP A 381 -7.69 29.69 -8.61
CA TRP A 381 -8.22 28.37 -8.30
C TRP A 381 -8.36 28.06 -6.79
N LYS A 382 -7.71 28.84 -5.93
CA LYS A 382 -7.81 28.74 -4.47
C LYS A 382 -9.17 29.18 -3.89
N HIS A 383 -10.03 29.80 -4.69
CA HIS A 383 -11.41 30.09 -4.28
C HIS A 383 -12.17 28.86 -3.79
N ILE A 384 -11.85 27.66 -4.32
CA ILE A 384 -12.52 26.41 -3.94
C ILE A 384 -12.05 25.91 -2.58
N THR A 385 -10.81 26.21 -2.19
CA THR A 385 -10.23 25.76 -0.91
C THR A 385 -10.56 26.67 0.26
N ASN A 386 -10.99 27.91 -0.02
CA ASN A 386 -11.16 28.95 1.00
C ASN A 386 -9.91 29.09 1.90
N ASP A 387 -8.71 29.07 1.29
CA ASP A 387 -7.47 29.21 2.05
C ASP A 387 -7.49 30.56 2.79
N PRO A 388 -7.28 30.59 4.11
CA PRO A 388 -7.30 31.82 4.88
C PRO A 388 -6.17 32.75 4.44
N ALA A 389 -6.46 34.04 4.40
CA ALA A 389 -5.44 35.04 4.15
C ALA A 389 -4.73 35.45 5.46
N ASP A 390 -3.42 35.70 5.39
CA ASP A 390 -2.61 36.15 6.52
C ASP A 390 -2.81 37.66 6.85
N VAL A 391 -4.00 38.19 6.58
CA VAL A 391 -4.29 39.60 6.78
C VAL A 391 -4.11 40.09 8.24
N PRO A 392 -4.67 39.37 9.24
CA PRO A 392 -4.49 39.80 10.64
C PRO A 392 -3.02 39.80 11.10
N PRO A 393 -2.19 38.74 10.78
CA PRO A 393 -0.77 38.79 11.05
C PRO A 393 -0.03 39.96 10.41
N ILE A 394 -0.34 40.31 9.15
CA ILE A 394 0.30 41.40 8.43
C ILE A 394 0.01 42.76 9.13
N MET A 395 -1.25 43.06 9.41
CA MET A 395 -1.64 44.30 10.09
C MET A 395 -0.98 44.43 11.46
N TYR A 396 -0.93 43.37 12.20
CA TYR A 396 -0.29 43.34 13.52
C TYR A 396 1.22 43.55 13.43
N LEU A 397 1.91 42.85 12.53
CA LEU A 397 3.37 43.00 12.34
C LEU A 397 3.75 44.43 11.86
N ASP A 398 2.94 45.02 11.01
CA ASP A 398 3.13 46.41 10.57
C ASP A 398 3.01 47.38 11.75
N SER A 399 2.08 47.16 12.68
CA SER A 399 1.94 47.98 13.88
C SER A 399 3.15 47.90 14.81
N ILE A 400 3.82 46.74 14.88
CA ILE A 400 5.05 46.55 15.67
C ILE A 400 6.21 47.35 15.07
N ILE A 401 6.37 47.31 13.74
CA ILE A 401 7.41 48.06 13.06
C ILE A 401 7.24 49.55 13.31
N GLN A 402 6.02 50.10 13.28
CA GLN A 402 5.73 51.51 13.58
C GLN A 402 6.09 51.91 15.00
N LYS A 403 5.94 50.97 15.98
CA LYS A 403 6.33 51.21 17.39
C LYS A 403 7.83 51.13 17.63
N GLY A 404 8.61 50.57 16.70
CA GLY A 404 10.07 50.50 16.74
C GLY A 404 10.68 49.59 17.77
N SER A 405 9.90 48.83 18.51
CA SER A 405 10.38 47.89 19.54
C SER A 405 9.97 46.46 19.28
N VAL A 406 10.94 45.55 19.33
CA VAL A 406 10.72 44.09 19.23
C VAL A 406 11.16 43.46 20.53
N ILE A 407 10.25 42.80 21.20
CA ILE A 407 10.52 42.10 22.47
C ILE A 407 10.64 40.61 22.20
N ARG A 408 11.82 40.04 22.49
CA ARG A 408 12.00 38.59 22.45
C ARG A 408 11.22 37.96 23.59
N LYS A 409 10.22 37.13 23.27
CA LYS A 409 9.52 36.33 24.27
C LYS A 409 10.31 35.05 24.61
N HIS A 410 10.66 34.30 23.58
CA HIS A 410 11.57 33.16 23.72
C HIS A 410 12.11 32.71 22.35
N ILE A 411 13.18 31.96 22.42
CA ILE A 411 13.77 31.26 21.30
C ILE A 411 13.77 29.76 21.65
N GLU A 412 13.34 28.91 20.74
CA GLU A 412 13.23 27.48 20.94
C GLU A 412 13.92 26.72 19.81
N SER A 413 14.62 25.66 20.17
CA SER A 413 15.24 24.76 19.20
C SER A 413 14.28 23.68 18.77
N ASP A 414 14.51 23.16 17.57
CA ASP A 414 13.86 21.99 17.01
C ASP A 414 14.87 21.27 16.12
N ILE A 415 14.56 20.08 15.65
CA ILE A 415 15.41 19.34 14.72
C ILE A 415 14.78 19.31 13.32
N THR A 416 15.64 19.20 12.32
CA THR A 416 15.26 18.78 10.97
C THR A 416 16.02 17.49 10.64
N TYR A 417 15.35 16.58 9.97
CA TYR A 417 15.90 15.30 9.55
C TYR A 417 15.81 15.19 8.04
N SER A 418 16.91 14.80 7.42
CA SER A 418 16.97 14.49 6.00
C SER A 418 17.57 13.09 5.81
N THR A 419 16.86 12.20 5.18
CA THR A 419 17.35 10.85 4.89
C THR A 419 18.47 10.83 3.85
N GLY A 420 18.59 11.85 3.02
CA GLY A 420 19.51 11.87 1.87
C GLY A 420 19.22 10.81 0.79
N SER A 421 18.31 9.89 1.04
CA SER A 421 17.96 8.76 0.18
C SER A 421 16.52 8.81 -0.30
N LYS A 422 16.24 8.13 -1.43
CA LYS A 422 14.88 7.99 -1.95
C LYS A 422 14.05 7.09 -1.04
N PRO A 423 12.80 7.46 -0.73
CA PRO A 423 11.90 6.60 0.06
C PRO A 423 11.53 5.33 -0.71
N HIS A 424 11.00 4.33 0.00
CA HIS A 424 10.37 3.18 -0.64
C HIS A 424 9.13 3.62 -1.44
N TYR A 425 8.79 2.86 -2.48
CA TYR A 425 7.57 3.15 -3.22
C TYR A 425 6.33 2.94 -2.36
N SER A 426 5.37 3.83 -2.50
CA SER A 426 3.95 3.54 -2.22
C SER A 426 3.30 3.04 -3.51
N GLU A 427 2.08 2.52 -3.42
CA GLU A 427 1.32 2.11 -4.62
C GLU A 427 1.16 3.26 -5.61
N SER A 428 0.88 4.48 -5.12
CA SER A 428 0.74 5.69 -5.95
C SER A 428 2.05 6.09 -6.63
N THR A 429 3.17 6.05 -5.90
CA THR A 429 4.47 6.43 -6.46
C THR A 429 5.03 5.37 -7.41
N LEU A 430 4.68 4.10 -7.22
CA LEU A 430 5.01 3.05 -8.17
C LEU A 430 4.24 3.23 -9.49
N VAL A 431 2.92 3.52 -9.43
CA VAL A 431 2.12 3.85 -10.63
C VAL A 431 2.73 5.04 -11.38
N LYS A 432 3.11 6.11 -10.66
CA LYS A 432 3.79 7.24 -11.28
C LYS A 432 5.09 6.83 -11.97
N LYS A 433 5.91 6.01 -11.29
CA LYS A 433 7.19 5.56 -11.85
C LYS A 433 7.00 4.70 -13.10
N LEU A 434 5.98 3.85 -13.13
CA LEU A 434 5.61 3.05 -14.32
C LEU A 434 5.22 3.96 -15.49
N GLU A 435 4.38 4.98 -15.26
CA GLU A 435 4.00 5.99 -16.26
C GLU A 435 5.23 6.73 -16.79
N ASP A 436 6.07 7.28 -15.89
CA ASP A 436 7.27 8.04 -16.23
C ASP A 436 8.27 7.23 -17.09
N MET A 437 8.28 5.91 -16.93
CA MET A 437 9.15 5.00 -17.69
C MET A 437 8.49 4.37 -18.92
N GLY A 438 7.21 4.65 -19.18
CA GLY A 438 6.45 4.07 -20.28
C GLY A 438 6.18 2.57 -20.13
N ILE A 439 6.20 2.04 -18.90
CA ILE A 439 5.95 0.63 -18.58
C ILE A 439 4.47 0.43 -18.26
N GLY A 440 3.76 -0.29 -19.10
CA GLY A 440 2.30 -0.42 -19.02
C GLY A 440 1.57 0.77 -19.65
N ARG A 441 0.25 0.80 -19.49
CA ARG A 441 -0.65 1.82 -20.05
C ARG A 441 -1.78 2.09 -19.04
N PRO A 442 -2.61 3.13 -19.24
CA PRO A 442 -3.74 3.45 -18.35
C PRO A 442 -4.64 2.26 -17.98
N SER A 443 -4.81 1.33 -18.91
CA SER A 443 -5.59 0.10 -18.67
C SER A 443 -4.90 -0.91 -17.74
N THR A 444 -3.59 -0.82 -17.53
CA THR A 444 -2.80 -1.84 -16.83
C THR A 444 -2.10 -1.39 -15.56
N PHE A 445 -1.93 -0.09 -15.31
CA PHE A 445 -1.19 0.39 -14.14
C PHE A 445 -1.70 -0.22 -12.82
N SER A 446 -3.01 -0.18 -12.58
CA SER A 446 -3.59 -0.71 -11.36
C SER A 446 -3.47 -2.24 -11.26
N SER A 447 -3.64 -2.96 -12.37
CA SER A 447 -3.53 -4.41 -12.40
C SER A 447 -2.09 -4.91 -12.23
N ILE A 448 -1.09 -4.18 -12.75
CA ILE A 448 0.33 -4.50 -12.55
C ILE A 448 0.69 -4.46 -11.07
N VAL A 449 0.33 -3.35 -10.38
CA VAL A 449 0.60 -3.20 -8.95
C VAL A 449 -0.16 -4.25 -8.12
N GLN A 450 -1.46 -4.44 -8.42
CA GLN A 450 -2.26 -5.44 -7.72
C GLN A 450 -1.70 -6.86 -7.91
N THR A 451 -1.25 -7.21 -9.13
CA THR A 451 -0.72 -8.54 -9.42
C THR A 451 0.52 -8.87 -8.61
N ILE A 452 1.47 -7.95 -8.46
CA ILE A 452 2.68 -8.22 -7.65
C ILE A 452 2.36 -8.38 -6.16
N ILE A 453 1.29 -7.72 -5.68
CA ILE A 453 0.77 -7.88 -4.31
C ILE A 453 0.08 -9.23 -4.16
N ASP A 454 -0.85 -9.59 -5.06
CA ASP A 454 -1.62 -10.84 -5.02
C ASP A 454 -0.72 -12.08 -5.13
N ARG A 455 0.37 -11.97 -5.90
CA ARG A 455 1.40 -13.02 -6.01
C ARG A 455 2.33 -13.08 -4.79
N LYS A 456 2.12 -12.20 -3.80
CA LYS A 456 2.95 -12.09 -2.60
C LYS A 456 4.44 -11.84 -2.90
N TYR A 457 4.74 -11.24 -4.06
CA TYR A 457 6.09 -10.79 -4.38
C TYR A 457 6.47 -9.56 -3.59
N VAL A 458 5.48 -8.76 -3.24
CA VAL A 458 5.60 -7.58 -2.39
C VAL A 458 4.50 -7.58 -1.33
N LYS A 459 4.72 -6.84 -0.26
CA LYS A 459 3.71 -6.53 0.76
C LYS A 459 3.64 -5.01 0.96
N VAL A 460 2.46 -4.51 1.33
CA VAL A 460 2.29 -3.12 1.76
C VAL A 460 2.37 -3.10 3.28
N THR A 461 3.31 -2.34 3.82
CA THR A 461 3.55 -2.26 5.26
C THR A 461 4.10 -0.90 5.67
N ASP A 462 4.02 -0.60 6.96
CA ASP A 462 4.70 0.53 7.55
C ASP A 462 6.14 0.11 7.90
N ILE A 463 7.09 1.00 7.63
CA ILE A 463 8.49 0.83 7.98
C ILE A 463 8.73 1.67 9.24
N PRO A 464 9.09 1.04 10.36
CA PRO A 464 9.37 1.78 11.58
C PRO A 464 10.62 2.65 11.40
N GLY A 465 10.57 3.84 11.97
CA GLY A 465 11.74 4.69 12.08
C GLY A 465 12.65 4.23 13.21
N ARG A 466 13.83 4.85 13.30
CA ARG A 466 14.68 4.69 14.47
C ARG A 466 14.24 5.65 15.58
N SER A 467 14.21 5.17 16.81
CA SER A 467 14.00 6.05 17.96
C SER A 467 15.19 6.99 18.11
N PHE A 468 14.90 8.27 18.23
CA PHE A 468 15.91 9.32 18.38
C PHE A 468 15.54 10.24 19.54
N THR A 469 16.42 10.32 20.53
CA THR A 469 16.28 11.19 21.68
C THR A 469 17.12 12.44 21.48
N TYR A 470 16.51 13.60 21.63
CA TYR A 470 17.19 14.89 21.51
C TYR A 470 16.70 15.87 22.55
N LYS A 471 17.49 16.92 22.79
CA LYS A 471 17.12 18.01 23.70
C LYS A 471 16.57 19.19 22.94
N ILE A 472 15.39 19.64 23.35
CA ILE A 472 14.85 20.93 22.96
C ILE A 472 15.37 21.96 23.95
N TYR A 473 16.02 22.98 23.43
CA TYR A 473 16.52 24.10 24.20
C TYR A 473 15.57 25.29 24.05
N LYS A 474 15.25 25.92 25.18
CA LYS A 474 14.39 27.11 25.22
C LYS A 474 15.07 28.22 26.01
N LEU A 475 15.21 29.37 25.38
CA LEU A 475 15.75 30.59 25.98
C LEU A 475 14.61 31.59 26.18
N VAL A 476 14.26 31.87 27.45
CA VAL A 476 13.45 33.01 27.89
C VAL A 476 14.40 34.02 28.52
N ASP A 477 14.54 34.00 29.81
CA ASP A 477 15.58 34.74 30.53
C ASP A 477 16.84 33.85 30.75
N LYS A 478 16.61 32.56 30.96
CA LYS A 478 17.64 31.52 31.10
C LYS A 478 17.43 30.41 30.10
N LEU A 479 18.54 29.80 29.71
CA LEU A 479 18.52 28.62 28.85
C LEU A 479 18.06 27.41 29.64
N THR A 480 17.00 26.77 29.20
CA THR A 480 16.46 25.53 29.74
C THR A 480 16.48 24.45 28.66
N SER A 481 16.50 23.19 29.06
CA SER A 481 16.38 22.07 28.11
C SER A 481 15.39 21.02 28.59
N THR A 482 14.71 20.40 27.65
CA THR A 482 13.82 19.25 27.87
C THR A 482 14.15 18.16 26.88
N GLU A 483 14.13 16.90 27.34
CA GLU A 483 14.34 15.77 26.44
C GLU A 483 13.04 15.42 25.70
N LYS A 484 13.19 15.08 24.43
CA LYS A 484 12.12 14.64 23.57
C LYS A 484 12.55 13.42 22.76
N ASN A 485 11.65 12.44 22.67
CA ASN A 485 11.81 11.28 21.81
C ASN A 485 10.98 11.45 20.56
N THR A 486 11.55 11.07 19.43
CA THR A 486 10.85 11.04 18.12
C THR A 486 11.33 9.83 17.32
N GLU A 487 10.54 9.44 16.33
CA GLU A 487 10.96 8.46 15.33
C GLU A 487 11.43 9.19 14.08
N LEU A 488 12.64 8.85 13.62
CA LEU A 488 13.21 9.40 12.40
C LEU A 488 13.22 8.34 11.30
N GLY A 489 12.84 8.76 10.09
CA GLY A 489 12.88 7.87 8.92
C GLY A 489 11.74 6.87 8.83
N ASN A 490 10.69 6.99 9.65
CA ASN A 490 9.50 6.15 9.53
C ASN A 490 8.78 6.43 8.20
N GLU A 491 8.32 5.36 7.56
CA GLU A 491 7.55 5.44 6.31
C GLU A 491 6.24 4.67 6.46
N LYS A 492 5.15 5.21 5.94
CA LYS A 492 3.83 4.57 6.03
C LYS A 492 3.35 4.05 4.68
N ASN A 493 2.66 2.92 4.69
CA ASN A 493 2.06 2.29 3.50
C ASN A 493 3.06 2.12 2.35
N ARG A 494 4.18 1.44 2.61
CA ARG A 494 5.24 1.21 1.62
C ARG A 494 5.21 -0.20 1.06
N ILE A 495 5.54 -0.27 -0.23
CA ILE A 495 5.69 -1.55 -0.94
C ILE A 495 7.09 -2.08 -0.61
N MET A 496 7.11 -3.18 0.13
CA MET A 496 8.33 -3.92 0.47
C MET A 496 8.38 -5.22 -0.30
N ILE A 497 9.53 -5.51 -0.91
CA ILE A 497 9.71 -6.80 -1.59
C ILE A 497 9.82 -7.92 -0.56
N THR A 498 9.20 -9.07 -0.86
CA THR A 498 9.30 -10.27 -0.02
C THR A 498 10.46 -11.14 -0.46
N THR A 499 10.84 -12.11 0.37
CA THR A 499 11.85 -13.12 0.02
C THR A 499 11.51 -13.86 -1.29
N VAL A 500 10.23 -14.21 -1.49
CA VAL A 500 9.75 -14.85 -2.73
C VAL A 500 9.89 -13.89 -3.92
N GLY A 501 9.61 -12.61 -3.71
CA GLY A 501 9.79 -11.57 -4.72
C GLY A 501 11.26 -11.41 -5.13
N ILE A 502 12.18 -11.40 -4.16
CA ILE A 502 13.62 -11.34 -4.44
C ILE A 502 14.07 -12.57 -5.24
N LEU A 503 13.66 -13.78 -4.81
CA LEU A 503 14.00 -15.02 -5.53
C LEU A 503 13.44 -15.02 -6.96
N ALA A 504 12.23 -14.51 -7.15
CA ALA A 504 11.61 -14.45 -8.47
C ALA A 504 12.32 -13.45 -9.39
N VAL A 505 12.57 -12.22 -8.92
CA VAL A 505 13.18 -11.18 -9.75
C VAL A 505 14.64 -11.49 -10.06
N THR A 506 15.42 -11.99 -9.09
CA THR A 506 16.82 -12.33 -9.31
C THR A 506 16.95 -13.48 -10.30
N PHE A 507 16.16 -14.55 -10.16
CA PHE A 507 16.16 -15.66 -11.11
C PHE A 507 15.79 -15.22 -12.53
N MET A 508 14.77 -14.35 -12.68
CA MET A 508 14.39 -13.83 -14.00
C MET A 508 15.45 -12.90 -14.58
N HIS A 509 16.06 -12.07 -13.75
CA HIS A 509 17.12 -11.17 -14.20
C HIS A 509 18.40 -11.90 -14.59
N GLU A 510 18.83 -12.92 -13.85
CA GLU A 510 20.01 -13.72 -14.14
C GLU A 510 19.90 -14.50 -15.46
N ASN A 511 18.70 -15.02 -15.78
CA ASN A 511 18.50 -15.90 -16.93
C ASN A 511 17.83 -15.22 -18.12
N PHE A 512 17.11 -14.12 -17.93
CA PHE A 512 16.26 -13.46 -18.93
C PHE A 512 16.35 -11.94 -18.87
N THR A 513 17.53 -11.39 -18.55
CA THR A 513 17.75 -9.94 -18.38
C THR A 513 17.13 -9.11 -19.49
N GLU A 514 17.32 -9.50 -20.74
CA GLU A 514 16.84 -8.81 -21.94
C GLU A 514 15.33 -8.63 -22.00
N PHE A 515 14.54 -9.58 -21.45
CA PHE A 515 13.07 -9.51 -21.49
C PHE A 515 12.46 -8.67 -20.36
N PHE A 516 13.24 -8.38 -19.31
CA PHE A 516 12.78 -7.64 -18.12
C PHE A 516 13.63 -6.39 -17.88
N ASP A 517 14.38 -5.97 -18.90
CA ASP A 517 15.01 -4.66 -18.94
C ASP A 517 13.93 -3.56 -19.08
N TYR A 518 14.18 -2.40 -18.50
CA TYR A 518 13.24 -1.28 -18.54
C TYR A 518 13.01 -0.78 -19.95
N ASP A 519 14.10 -0.67 -20.72
CA ASP A 519 14.05 -0.18 -22.10
C ASP A 519 13.33 -1.19 -23.00
N TYR A 520 13.61 -2.48 -22.86
CA TYR A 520 12.90 -3.52 -23.61
C TYR A 520 11.38 -3.46 -23.40
N THR A 521 10.95 -3.33 -22.11
CA THR A 521 9.53 -3.28 -21.79
C THR A 521 8.86 -2.02 -22.36
N ARG A 522 9.52 -0.86 -22.24
CA ARG A 522 9.08 0.41 -22.83
C ARG A 522 8.96 0.30 -24.35
N ASP A 523 10.01 -0.19 -25.01
CA ASP A 523 10.09 -0.27 -26.46
C ASP A 523 9.08 -1.27 -27.02
N MET A 524 8.80 -2.35 -26.27
CA MET A 524 7.73 -3.29 -26.61
C MET A 524 6.35 -2.65 -26.54
N GLU A 525 6.08 -1.84 -25.49
CA GLU A 525 4.81 -1.07 -25.41
C GLU A 525 4.71 -0.03 -26.54
N ALA A 526 5.83 0.60 -26.93
CA ALA A 526 5.85 1.52 -28.08
C ALA A 526 5.57 0.80 -29.40
N LYS A 527 6.18 -0.38 -29.64
CA LYS A 527 5.88 -1.21 -30.82
C LYS A 527 4.41 -1.63 -30.89
N LEU A 528 3.78 -1.92 -29.77
CA LEU A 528 2.34 -2.19 -29.71
C LEU A 528 1.51 -0.95 -30.05
N ASP A 529 1.98 0.26 -29.72
CA ASP A 529 1.34 1.52 -30.13
C ASP A 529 1.54 1.77 -31.65
N GLU A 530 2.71 1.44 -32.20
CA GLU A 530 2.97 1.53 -33.64
C GLU A 530 2.06 0.60 -34.45
N ILE A 531 1.85 -0.66 -34.01
CA ILE A 531 0.89 -1.59 -34.64
C ILE A 531 -0.51 -1.00 -34.71
N ALA A 532 -0.91 -0.22 -33.72
CA ALA A 532 -2.22 0.42 -33.68
C ALA A 532 -2.39 1.56 -34.70
N THR A 533 -1.29 2.10 -35.24
CA THR A 533 -1.31 3.27 -36.13
C THR A 533 -0.80 2.98 -37.52
N ASP A 534 0.05 1.99 -37.70
CA ASP A 534 0.68 1.64 -39.00
C ASP A 534 0.18 0.27 -39.53
N PRO A 535 -0.67 0.26 -40.59
CA PRO A 535 -1.14 -0.97 -41.19
C PRO A 535 -0.07 -1.80 -41.91
N ALA A 536 1.12 -1.26 -42.16
CA ALA A 536 2.22 -2.00 -42.77
C ALA A 536 2.91 -2.97 -41.79
N ILE A 537 2.71 -2.78 -40.48
CA ILE A 537 3.34 -3.61 -39.46
C ILE A 537 2.52 -4.90 -39.25
N ASN A 538 3.14 -6.03 -39.52
CA ASN A 538 2.53 -7.33 -39.23
C ASN A 538 2.76 -7.69 -37.75
N TRP A 539 1.72 -7.58 -36.94
CA TRP A 539 1.77 -7.84 -35.51
C TRP A 539 2.25 -9.26 -35.12
N LYS A 540 2.15 -10.24 -36.03
CA LYS A 540 2.60 -11.62 -35.81
C LYS A 540 4.13 -11.72 -35.74
N ASP A 541 4.85 -10.79 -36.36
CA ASP A 541 6.30 -10.84 -36.43
C ASP A 541 6.92 -10.58 -35.06
N ILE A 542 6.43 -9.59 -34.31
CA ILE A 542 6.88 -9.32 -32.95
C ILE A 542 6.61 -10.51 -32.00
N CYS A 543 5.48 -11.20 -32.20
CA CYS A 543 5.14 -12.41 -31.46
C CYS A 543 6.10 -13.56 -31.79
N ARG A 544 6.46 -13.71 -33.06
CA ARG A 544 7.39 -14.74 -33.54
C ARG A 544 8.82 -14.49 -32.99
N GLU A 545 9.29 -13.27 -33.09
CA GLU A 545 10.59 -12.86 -32.56
C GLU A 545 10.70 -13.16 -31.07
N THR A 546 9.73 -12.70 -30.28
CA THR A 546 9.71 -12.93 -28.82
C THR A 546 9.64 -14.42 -28.47
N TYR A 547 8.77 -15.18 -29.18
CA TYR A 547 8.64 -16.62 -28.96
C TYR A 547 9.95 -17.36 -29.23
N THR A 548 10.63 -17.03 -30.34
CA THR A 548 11.90 -17.66 -30.75
C THR A 548 13.01 -17.30 -29.77
N ALA A 549 13.14 -16.03 -29.41
CA ALA A 549 14.13 -15.56 -28.45
C ALA A 549 14.00 -16.26 -27.08
N ILE A 550 12.77 -16.40 -26.56
CA ILE A 550 12.53 -17.15 -25.32
C ILE A 550 12.87 -18.64 -25.48
N GLN A 551 12.56 -19.25 -26.65
CA GLN A 551 12.91 -20.65 -26.87
C GLN A 551 14.40 -20.89 -26.92
N ASP A 552 15.14 -20.04 -27.60
CA ASP A 552 16.60 -20.17 -27.72
C ASP A 552 17.25 -19.96 -26.34
N LYS A 553 16.83 -18.96 -25.60
CA LYS A 553 17.31 -18.72 -24.25
C LYS A 553 17.05 -19.90 -23.30
N ASN A 554 15.85 -20.52 -23.40
CA ASN A 554 15.51 -21.68 -22.58
C ASN A 554 16.41 -22.91 -22.84
N LYS A 555 17.03 -23.04 -24.02
CA LYS A 555 17.97 -24.13 -24.31
C LYS A 555 19.29 -23.96 -23.57
N ASP A 556 19.68 -22.72 -23.31
CA ASP A 556 20.97 -22.37 -22.70
C ASP A 556 20.92 -22.44 -21.16
N ILE A 557 19.72 -22.53 -20.57
CA ILE A 557 19.56 -22.57 -19.13
C ILE A 557 19.89 -23.98 -18.60
N PRO A 558 20.78 -24.10 -17.60
CA PRO A 558 21.06 -25.38 -16.97
C PRO A 558 19.81 -25.95 -16.28
N PRO A 559 19.78 -27.25 -15.98
CA PRO A 559 18.65 -27.86 -15.28
C PRO A 559 18.28 -27.10 -14.00
N ILE A 560 17.03 -26.61 -13.94
CA ILE A 560 16.56 -25.80 -12.81
C ILE A 560 16.30 -26.69 -11.61
N THR A 561 17.02 -26.47 -10.54
CA THR A 561 16.82 -27.10 -9.24
C THR A 561 16.04 -26.18 -8.31
N LYS A 562 15.24 -26.77 -7.41
CA LYS A 562 14.52 -26.00 -6.40
C LYS A 562 15.49 -25.27 -5.47
N VAL A 563 15.25 -23.99 -5.21
CA VAL A 563 16.07 -23.20 -4.31
C VAL A 563 15.93 -23.72 -2.87
N GLY A 564 17.07 -23.91 -2.21
CA GLY A 564 17.14 -24.29 -0.81
C GLY A 564 18.41 -23.75 -0.18
N PHE A 565 18.29 -23.32 1.08
CA PHE A 565 19.39 -22.78 1.86
C PHE A 565 19.73 -23.76 2.98
N PRO A 566 20.90 -24.40 2.94
CA PRO A 566 21.32 -25.31 4.00
C PRO A 566 21.46 -24.57 5.33
N ILE A 567 20.78 -25.10 6.37
CA ILE A 567 20.93 -24.62 7.76
C ILE A 567 22.05 -25.45 8.41
N ASP A 568 21.95 -26.75 8.29
CA ASP A 568 22.95 -27.73 8.71
C ASP A 568 22.95 -28.96 7.76
N ASP A 569 23.66 -30.03 8.12
CA ASP A 569 23.78 -31.23 7.29
C ASP A 569 22.45 -31.96 7.02
N GLN A 570 21.43 -31.76 7.85
CA GLN A 570 20.14 -32.43 7.76
C GLN A 570 18.99 -31.49 7.39
N HIS A 571 19.15 -30.18 7.57
CA HIS A 571 18.06 -29.21 7.47
C HIS A 571 18.32 -28.20 6.35
N VAL A 572 17.32 -28.01 5.49
CA VAL A 572 17.34 -27.07 4.37
C VAL A 572 16.11 -26.18 4.42
N LEU A 573 16.31 -24.86 4.48
CA LEU A 573 15.25 -23.88 4.37
C LEU A 573 14.79 -23.79 2.91
N GLN A 574 13.50 -23.96 2.68
CA GLN A 574 12.86 -23.92 1.35
C GLN A 574 11.58 -23.08 1.41
N PHE A 575 11.00 -22.78 0.24
CA PHE A 575 9.75 -22.03 0.13
C PHE A 575 8.67 -22.90 -0.51
N GLU A 576 7.44 -22.83 0.06
CA GLU A 576 6.24 -23.49 -0.43
C GLU A 576 5.12 -22.45 -0.61
N GLY A 577 3.99 -22.84 -1.21
CA GLY A 577 2.88 -21.91 -1.48
C GLY A 577 2.28 -21.24 -0.23
N PHE A 578 2.44 -21.86 0.92
CA PHE A 578 2.01 -21.32 2.22
C PHE A 578 3.11 -20.59 3.02
N GLY A 579 4.35 -20.56 2.50
CA GLY A 579 5.45 -19.82 3.11
C GLY A 579 6.76 -20.61 3.23
N PRO A 580 7.73 -20.08 3.99
CA PRO A 580 8.99 -20.77 4.24
C PRO A 580 8.79 -22.02 5.11
N VAL A 581 9.55 -23.07 4.81
CA VAL A 581 9.56 -24.35 5.54
C VAL A 581 10.98 -24.87 5.67
N ILE A 582 11.26 -25.63 6.69
CA ILE A 582 12.52 -26.34 6.87
C ILE A 582 12.30 -27.80 6.49
N ARG A 583 12.95 -28.24 5.42
CA ARG A 583 12.98 -29.63 5.01
C ARG A 583 14.07 -30.35 5.80
N LYS A 584 13.70 -31.40 6.52
CA LYS A 584 14.62 -32.32 7.21
C LYS A 584 14.82 -33.58 6.36
N ASN A 585 16.07 -33.88 6.05
CA ASN A 585 16.48 -35.06 5.33
C ASN A 585 16.95 -36.12 6.35
N ALA A 586 16.15 -37.14 6.61
CA ALA A 586 16.58 -38.32 7.34
C ALA A 586 16.86 -39.46 6.35
N GLU A 587 17.62 -40.50 6.72
CA GLU A 587 18.11 -41.53 5.83
C GLU A 587 17.03 -42.24 4.99
N ASN A 588 15.76 -42.28 5.44
CA ASN A 588 14.64 -42.89 4.72
C ASN A 588 13.34 -42.08 4.73
N GLU A 589 13.34 -40.84 5.26
CA GLU A 589 12.11 -40.07 5.41
C GLU A 589 12.40 -38.56 5.27
N VAL A 590 11.54 -37.88 4.50
CA VAL A 590 11.56 -36.41 4.38
C VAL A 590 10.44 -35.85 5.24
N SER A 591 10.77 -35.02 6.19
CA SER A 591 9.80 -34.32 7.01
C SER A 591 9.96 -32.80 6.87
N PHE A 592 8.90 -32.05 7.20
CA PHE A 592 8.88 -30.61 7.13
C PHE A 592 8.59 -30.02 8.50
N ILE A 593 9.40 -29.02 8.89
CA ILE A 593 9.23 -28.25 10.11
C ILE A 593 8.74 -26.86 9.69
N LYS A 594 7.74 -26.32 10.37
CA LYS A 594 7.25 -24.96 10.13
C LYS A 594 8.31 -23.93 10.55
N VAL A 595 8.37 -22.81 9.84
CA VAL A 595 9.13 -21.63 10.25
C VAL A 595 8.24 -20.76 11.14
N LYS A 596 8.82 -20.03 12.08
CA LYS A 596 8.09 -19.07 12.94
C LYS A 596 7.25 -18.12 12.09
N PRO A 597 5.94 -17.94 12.35
CA PRO A 597 5.02 -17.24 11.45
C PRO A 597 5.37 -15.77 11.21
N ASP A 598 5.96 -15.11 12.19
CA ASP A 598 6.30 -13.69 12.12
C ASP A 598 7.75 -13.42 11.67
N LEU A 599 8.48 -14.50 11.34
CA LEU A 599 9.87 -14.39 10.93
C LEU A 599 9.96 -14.16 9.40
N GLU A 600 10.45 -13.01 9.03
CA GLU A 600 10.83 -12.71 7.66
C GLU A 600 12.22 -13.26 7.36
N ILE A 601 12.32 -14.12 6.36
CA ILE A 601 13.60 -14.73 5.99
C ILE A 601 14.41 -13.74 5.14
N ASP A 602 15.57 -13.37 5.65
CA ASP A 602 16.59 -12.63 4.92
C ASP A 602 17.40 -13.59 4.04
N ILE A 603 17.44 -13.32 2.74
CA ILE A 603 18.13 -14.18 1.76
C ILE A 603 19.65 -14.18 1.95
N ASP A 604 20.22 -13.05 2.32
CA ASP A 604 21.67 -12.94 2.48
C ASP A 604 22.14 -13.66 3.73
N ILE A 605 21.38 -13.58 4.81
CA ILE A 605 21.60 -14.40 6.00
C ILE A 605 21.47 -15.89 5.66
N ALA A 606 20.44 -16.26 4.88
CA ALA A 606 20.20 -17.64 4.49
C ALA A 606 21.31 -18.21 3.59
N LYS A 607 21.78 -17.44 2.58
CA LYS A 607 22.88 -17.80 1.70
C LYS A 607 24.20 -18.03 2.47
N ASN A 608 24.44 -17.23 3.49
CA ASN A 608 25.66 -17.29 4.31
C ASN A 608 25.54 -18.30 5.47
N LYS A 609 24.53 -19.18 5.51
CA LYS A 609 24.24 -20.13 6.60
C LYS A 609 24.16 -19.48 7.97
N GLY A 610 23.67 -18.24 8.03
CA GLY A 610 23.61 -17.45 9.24
C GLY A 610 22.46 -17.84 10.17
N TYR A 611 21.48 -18.61 9.70
CA TYR A 611 20.39 -19.11 10.54
C TYR A 611 20.75 -20.40 11.26
N LYS A 612 20.42 -20.45 12.55
CA LYS A 612 20.41 -21.70 13.32
C LYS A 612 18.99 -22.26 13.37
N LEU A 613 18.85 -23.57 13.44
CA LEU A 613 17.54 -24.23 13.47
C LEU A 613 16.62 -23.69 14.58
N CYS A 614 17.16 -23.51 15.79
CA CYS A 614 16.41 -22.98 16.93
C CYS A 614 15.91 -21.53 16.75
N ASP A 615 16.58 -20.74 15.90
CA ASP A 615 16.22 -19.35 15.68
C ASP A 615 14.99 -19.23 14.77
N ILE A 616 14.81 -20.16 13.83
CA ILE A 616 13.80 -20.09 12.79
C ILE A 616 12.70 -21.15 12.86
N ALA A 617 12.98 -22.33 13.49
CA ALA A 617 11.99 -23.40 13.59
C ALA A 617 10.84 -23.01 14.53
N TYR A 618 9.62 -23.30 14.08
CA TYR A 618 8.42 -23.18 14.89
C TYR A 618 8.18 -24.50 15.63
N ASP A 619 8.09 -24.43 16.93
CA ASP A 619 7.70 -25.57 17.75
C ASP A 619 6.21 -25.46 18.12
N ASP A 620 5.39 -26.33 17.54
CA ASP A 620 3.94 -26.39 17.81
C ASP A 620 3.65 -26.64 19.33
N ASN A 621 4.64 -27.10 20.05
CA ASN A 621 4.55 -27.32 21.48
C ASN A 621 4.95 -26.11 22.33
N LEU A 622 5.54 -25.09 21.73
CA LEU A 622 5.94 -23.87 22.42
C LEU A 622 4.75 -22.91 22.56
N LEU A 623 4.18 -22.80 23.75
CA LEU A 623 3.02 -21.94 24.05
C LEU A 623 3.39 -20.50 24.44
N GLY A 624 4.67 -20.20 24.56
CA GLY A 624 5.19 -18.89 24.97
C GLY A 624 6.35 -18.99 25.95
N GLU A 625 6.63 -17.90 26.65
CA GLU A 625 7.70 -17.79 27.62
C GLU A 625 7.18 -17.19 28.94
N TYR A 626 7.65 -17.68 30.07
CA TYR A 626 7.30 -17.20 31.40
C TYR A 626 8.54 -17.18 32.30
N ASN A 627 8.88 -16.01 32.85
CA ASN A 627 10.07 -15.78 33.69
C ASN A 627 11.37 -16.29 33.04
N GLY A 628 11.59 -16.05 31.75
CA GLY A 628 12.79 -16.46 31.03
C GLY A 628 12.90 -17.96 30.75
N SER A 629 11.80 -18.70 30.94
CA SER A 629 11.73 -20.15 30.62
C SER A 629 10.63 -20.45 29.59
N PRO A 630 10.90 -21.29 28.57
CA PRO A 630 9.89 -21.64 27.59
C PRO A 630 8.77 -22.47 28.21
N ILE A 631 7.54 -22.20 27.77
CA ILE A 631 6.33 -22.93 28.14
C ILE A 631 6.08 -23.96 27.06
N LEU A 632 6.23 -25.24 27.38
CA LEU A 632 6.08 -26.34 26.45
C LEU A 632 4.82 -27.17 26.73
N LEU A 633 4.01 -27.41 25.70
CA LEU A 633 2.92 -28.40 25.73
C LEU A 633 3.51 -29.81 25.51
N LYS A 634 3.33 -30.70 26.46
CA LYS A 634 3.81 -32.06 26.35
C LYS A 634 2.68 -33.08 26.54
N HIS A 635 2.87 -34.25 25.96
CA HIS A 635 1.96 -35.39 26.09
C HIS A 635 2.60 -36.43 27.02
N GLY A 636 1.95 -36.72 28.12
CA GLY A 636 2.39 -37.75 29.09
C GLY A 636 1.42 -38.91 29.18
N GLN A 637 1.77 -39.90 29.94
CA GLN A 637 0.95 -41.11 30.18
C GLN A 637 -0.47 -40.83 30.73
N TYR A 638 -0.65 -39.60 31.32
CA TYR A 638 -1.92 -39.17 31.91
C TYR A 638 -2.60 -38.02 31.14
N GLY A 639 -2.19 -37.77 29.90
CA GLY A 639 -2.74 -36.71 29.07
C GLY A 639 -1.77 -35.54 28.80
N LYS A 640 -2.32 -34.44 28.25
CA LYS A 640 -1.55 -33.23 27.94
C LYS A 640 -1.18 -32.48 29.22
N TYR A 641 0.04 -31.92 29.27
CA TYR A 641 0.48 -31.08 30.36
C TYR A 641 1.39 -29.96 29.85
N ILE A 642 1.44 -28.88 30.61
CA ILE A 642 2.32 -27.74 30.37
C ILE A 642 3.57 -27.91 31.21
N GLU A 643 4.74 -27.74 30.61
CA GLU A 643 6.03 -27.72 31.30
C GLU A 643 6.70 -26.35 31.11
N CYS A 644 7.09 -25.70 32.21
CA CYS A 644 7.81 -24.43 32.20
C CYS A 644 8.92 -24.50 33.25
N GLY A 645 10.16 -24.65 32.82
CA GLY A 645 11.30 -24.92 33.71
C GLY A 645 11.08 -26.18 34.56
N SER A 646 11.07 -26.03 35.89
CA SER A 646 10.81 -27.13 36.81
C SER A 646 9.32 -27.39 37.09
N LYS A 647 8.43 -26.55 36.59
CA LYS A 647 6.96 -26.67 36.81
C LYS A 647 6.30 -27.49 35.73
N LYS A 648 5.35 -28.36 36.18
CA LYS A 648 4.49 -29.16 35.29
C LYS A 648 3.06 -29.05 35.78
N VAL A 649 2.18 -28.60 34.86
CA VAL A 649 0.74 -28.41 35.12
C VAL A 649 -0.06 -29.29 34.19
N SER A 650 -0.84 -30.23 34.71
CA SER A 650 -1.70 -31.10 33.92
C SER A 650 -2.90 -30.35 33.38
N LEU A 651 -3.18 -30.49 32.09
CA LEU A 651 -4.37 -29.94 31.44
C LEU A 651 -5.52 -30.94 31.62
N LYS A 652 -6.56 -30.53 32.35
CA LYS A 652 -7.83 -31.26 32.37
C LYS A 652 -8.51 -31.05 31.00
N THR A 653 -8.92 -32.15 30.37
CA THR A 653 -9.55 -32.29 29.06
C THR A 653 -10.29 -31.07 28.51
N ASP A 654 -10.09 -30.81 27.20
CA ASP A 654 -10.83 -29.90 26.30
C ASP A 654 -10.70 -28.39 26.54
N VAL A 655 -9.50 -27.88 26.52
CA VAL A 655 -9.27 -26.45 26.27
C VAL A 655 -9.01 -26.28 24.77
N GLU A 656 -10.00 -25.85 24.02
CA GLU A 656 -9.92 -25.67 22.55
C GLU A 656 -8.93 -24.60 22.08
N GLU A 657 -8.55 -23.63 22.94
CA GLU A 657 -7.54 -22.63 22.64
C GLU A 657 -6.63 -22.35 23.87
N LEU A 658 -5.39 -22.82 23.80
CA LEU A 658 -4.34 -22.51 24.78
C LEU A 658 -3.62 -21.22 24.38
N THR A 659 -4.18 -20.07 24.77
CA THR A 659 -3.45 -18.80 24.61
C THR A 659 -2.36 -18.67 25.69
N THR A 660 -1.24 -18.03 25.36
CA THR A 660 -0.10 -17.78 26.30
C THR A 660 -0.58 -17.17 27.62
N LYS A 661 -1.54 -16.24 27.59
CA LYS A 661 -2.11 -15.60 28.77
C LYS A 661 -2.81 -16.61 29.67
N LYS A 662 -3.64 -17.47 29.12
CA LYS A 662 -4.38 -18.50 29.87
C LYS A 662 -3.45 -19.57 30.46
N VAL A 663 -2.35 -19.85 29.74
CA VAL A 663 -1.32 -20.77 30.21
C VAL A 663 -0.53 -20.18 31.38
N ILE A 664 -0.19 -18.90 31.34
CA ILE A 664 0.45 -18.18 32.47
C ILE A 664 -0.48 -18.18 33.70
N GLU A 665 -1.78 -17.90 33.51
CA GLU A 665 -2.78 -17.97 34.59
C GLU A 665 -2.82 -19.37 35.23
N LEU A 666 -2.74 -20.44 34.42
CA LEU A 666 -2.68 -21.81 34.93
C LEU A 666 -1.38 -22.11 35.69
N LEU A 667 -0.25 -21.60 35.23
CA LEU A 667 1.06 -21.73 35.90
C LEU A 667 1.12 -20.96 37.23
N GLU A 668 0.35 -19.88 37.35
CA GLU A 668 0.21 -19.06 38.57
C GLU A 668 -0.82 -19.65 39.54
N ALA A 669 -1.95 -20.17 39.02
CA ALA A 669 -3.00 -20.77 39.81
C ALA A 669 -2.56 -22.02 40.58
N ASP A 670 -1.56 -22.76 40.03
CA ASP A 670 -1.04 -23.98 40.68
C ASP A 670 -0.20 -23.70 41.94
N LYS A 671 0.08 -22.43 42.26
CA LYS A 671 0.80 -22.04 43.48
C LYS A 671 -0.03 -22.21 44.75
N ASP A 672 -1.38 -22.29 44.67
CA ASP A 672 -2.21 -22.16 45.89
C ASP A 672 -3.39 -23.13 46.04
N SER A 673 -3.63 -24.01 45.07
CA SER A 673 -4.88 -24.84 45.08
C SER A 673 -4.93 -25.91 46.21
N SER A 674 -3.80 -26.27 46.79
CA SER A 674 -3.74 -27.22 47.93
C SER A 674 -3.79 -26.56 49.30
N ILE A 675 -3.49 -25.28 49.41
CA ILE A 675 -3.45 -24.57 50.69
C ILE A 675 -4.84 -24.03 51.04
N ILE A 676 -5.41 -24.58 52.08
CA ILE A 676 -6.70 -24.11 52.63
C ILE A 676 -6.45 -22.86 53.49
N ARG A 677 -5.40 -22.90 54.32
CA ARG A 677 -5.03 -21.79 55.21
C ARG A 677 -3.57 -21.88 55.59
N SER A 678 -2.84 -20.77 55.55
CA SER A 678 -1.45 -20.66 56.02
C SER A 678 -1.43 -19.94 57.35
N PHE A 679 -0.67 -20.46 58.32
CA PHE A 679 -0.44 -19.89 59.63
C PHE A 679 0.92 -19.25 59.79
N THR A 680 1.95 -19.96 59.33
CA THR A 680 3.33 -19.45 59.25
C THR A 680 3.92 -19.89 57.90
N PRO A 681 5.08 -19.39 57.47
CA PRO A 681 5.75 -19.87 56.24
C PRO A 681 6.07 -21.37 56.27
N THR A 682 6.10 -21.98 57.47
CA THR A 682 6.44 -23.38 57.72
C THR A 682 5.24 -24.24 58.01
N LEU A 683 4.06 -23.64 58.37
CA LEU A 683 2.85 -24.33 58.82
C LEU A 683 1.62 -23.93 58.00
N SER A 684 0.98 -24.89 57.35
CA SER A 684 -0.25 -24.64 56.60
C SER A 684 -1.21 -25.84 56.64
N ILE A 685 -2.52 -25.55 56.50
CA ILE A 685 -3.53 -26.59 56.25
C ILE A 685 -3.73 -26.73 54.79
N ARG A 686 -3.68 -27.96 54.29
CA ARG A 686 -3.77 -28.28 52.87
C ARG A 686 -4.87 -29.32 52.63
N ARG A 687 -5.42 -29.30 51.42
CA ARG A 687 -6.41 -30.26 50.95
C ARG A 687 -5.70 -31.50 50.39
N GLY A 688 -5.92 -32.67 50.94
CA GLY A 688 -5.40 -33.95 50.46
C GLY A 688 -6.51 -34.86 49.94
N LYS A 689 -6.11 -35.97 49.36
CA LYS A 689 -7.05 -37.00 48.82
C LYS A 689 -8.03 -37.55 49.88
N TYR A 690 -7.66 -37.53 51.14
CA TYR A 690 -8.47 -38.06 52.26
C TYR A 690 -9.04 -36.96 53.17
N GLY A 691 -9.04 -35.71 52.70
CA GLY A 691 -9.49 -34.56 53.42
C GLY A 691 -8.37 -33.58 53.88
N PRO A 692 -8.72 -32.50 54.60
CA PRO A 692 -7.72 -31.54 55.03
C PRO A 692 -6.73 -32.11 56.03
N TYR A 693 -5.47 -31.69 55.92
CA TYR A 693 -4.36 -32.08 56.78
C TYR A 693 -3.44 -30.87 57.07
N VAL A 694 -2.67 -30.95 58.16
CA VAL A 694 -1.63 -30.00 58.49
C VAL A 694 -0.33 -30.38 57.78
N PHE A 695 0.21 -29.44 57.01
CA PHE A 695 1.54 -29.52 56.41
C PHE A 695 2.50 -28.66 57.22
N TYR A 696 3.58 -29.29 57.76
CA TYR A 696 4.63 -28.62 58.52
C TYR A 696 5.99 -28.97 57.96
N LYS A 697 6.77 -27.93 57.59
CA LYS A 697 8.13 -28.11 57.08
C LYS A 697 8.98 -26.89 57.42
N THR A 698 10.08 -27.09 58.14
CA THR A 698 11.14 -26.09 58.37
C THR A 698 12.33 -26.35 57.45
N THR A 699 13.22 -25.40 57.30
CA THR A 699 14.46 -25.52 56.53
C THR A 699 15.40 -26.59 57.07
N LYS A 700 15.31 -26.92 58.37
CA LYS A 700 16.12 -27.94 59.03
C LYS A 700 15.55 -29.36 58.86
N MET A 701 14.35 -29.53 58.34
CA MET A 701 13.73 -30.84 58.22
C MET A 701 13.94 -31.45 56.84
N PRO A 702 14.45 -32.69 56.72
CA PRO A 702 14.69 -33.34 55.44
C PRO A 702 13.38 -33.67 54.69
N LYS A 703 12.29 -33.98 55.41
CA LYS A 703 10.96 -34.28 54.82
C LYS A 703 9.87 -33.54 55.59
N PRO A 704 8.79 -33.09 54.94
CA PRO A 704 7.64 -32.47 55.58
C PRO A 704 6.88 -33.48 56.43
N LYS A 705 6.26 -33.00 57.50
CA LYS A 705 5.29 -33.78 58.32
C LYS A 705 3.87 -33.47 57.82
N PHE A 706 3.08 -34.54 57.70
CA PHE A 706 1.68 -34.52 57.33
C PHE A 706 0.87 -34.99 58.53
N LEU A 707 0.13 -34.06 59.21
CA LEU A 707 -0.55 -34.35 60.46
C LEU A 707 -2.07 -34.29 60.27
N SER A 708 -2.80 -35.19 60.89
CA SER A 708 -4.28 -35.21 60.79
C SER A 708 -4.91 -34.11 61.59
N ILE A 709 -5.86 -33.38 60.98
CA ILE A 709 -6.60 -32.29 61.62
C ILE A 709 -7.92 -32.74 62.20
N LYS A 710 -8.28 -34.03 62.08
CA LYS A 710 -9.61 -34.56 62.48
C LYS A 710 -9.96 -34.43 63.96
N ARG A 711 -8.99 -34.22 64.86
CA ARG A 711 -9.17 -34.11 66.30
C ARG A 711 -8.91 -32.71 66.82
N CYS A 712 -8.86 -31.70 65.96
CA CYS A 712 -8.71 -30.33 66.37
C CYS A 712 -10.00 -29.82 67.02
N PRO A 713 -9.95 -29.43 68.33
CA PRO A 713 -11.18 -29.03 69.09
C PRO A 713 -11.69 -27.66 68.62
N VAL A 714 -10.85 -26.82 68.05
CA VAL A 714 -11.25 -25.52 67.51
C VAL A 714 -11.35 -25.65 65.98
N GLY A 715 -12.38 -25.12 65.38
CA GLY A 715 -12.53 -25.16 63.94
C GLY A 715 -11.33 -24.59 63.22
N TYR A 716 -10.62 -25.40 62.42
CA TYR A 716 -9.36 -25.01 61.72
C TYR A 716 -9.51 -23.84 60.75
N MET A 717 -10.71 -23.44 60.44
CA MET A 717 -11.01 -22.27 59.59
C MET A 717 -11.01 -20.96 60.40
N SER A 718 -11.25 -21.02 61.73
CA SER A 718 -11.43 -19.85 62.57
C SER A 718 -10.38 -19.73 63.72
N CYS A 719 -9.61 -20.80 64.02
CA CYS A 719 -8.59 -20.79 65.07
C CYS A 719 -7.48 -19.76 64.82
N THR A 720 -6.89 -19.21 65.84
CA THR A 720 -5.71 -18.36 65.78
C THR A 720 -4.44 -19.20 65.54
N THR A 721 -3.36 -18.53 65.14
CA THR A 721 -2.06 -19.20 64.93
C THR A 721 -1.53 -19.80 66.24
N SER A 722 -1.74 -19.13 67.34
CA SER A 722 -1.31 -19.64 68.66
C SER A 722 -2.14 -20.87 69.09
N GLU A 723 -3.43 -20.88 68.87
CA GLU A 723 -4.31 -22.02 69.23
C GLU A 723 -3.97 -23.28 68.42
N ILE A 724 -3.71 -23.12 67.09
CA ILE A 724 -3.33 -24.28 66.26
C ILE A 724 -1.93 -24.81 66.61
N ILE A 725 -0.98 -23.94 66.94
CA ILE A 725 0.36 -24.35 67.35
C ILE A 725 0.28 -25.08 68.70
N SER A 726 -0.37 -24.50 69.72
CA SER A 726 -0.52 -25.16 71.04
C SER A 726 -1.20 -26.53 70.92
N TRP A 727 -2.30 -26.62 70.15
CA TRP A 727 -2.95 -27.90 69.93
C TRP A 727 -2.06 -28.93 69.22
N LEU A 728 -1.24 -28.50 68.24
CA LEU A 728 -0.33 -29.40 67.54
C LEU A 728 0.80 -29.89 68.46
N GLU A 729 1.34 -29.00 69.27
CA GLU A 729 2.43 -29.34 70.26
C GLU A 729 1.93 -30.31 71.30
N GLU A 730 0.72 -30.07 71.82
CA GLU A 730 0.10 -30.93 72.81
C GLU A 730 -0.29 -32.29 72.23
N THR A 731 -0.94 -32.32 71.04
CA THR A 731 -1.48 -33.54 70.42
C THR A 731 -0.40 -34.43 69.85
N TYR A 732 0.62 -33.85 69.22
CA TYR A 732 1.66 -34.57 68.50
C TYR A 732 3.02 -34.59 69.23
N LYS A 733 3.08 -33.97 70.46
CA LYS A 733 4.28 -33.90 71.32
C LYS A 733 5.50 -33.42 70.55
N MET A 734 5.37 -32.33 69.85
CA MET A 734 6.42 -31.75 69.02
C MET A 734 6.40 -30.24 69.13
N THR A 735 7.53 -29.61 69.07
CA THR A 735 7.65 -28.15 69.04
C THR A 735 7.49 -27.65 67.63
N ILE A 736 6.70 -26.59 67.40
CA ILE A 736 6.50 -25.92 66.14
C ILE A 736 7.34 -24.64 66.11
N GLU A 737 8.35 -24.57 65.21
CA GLU A 737 9.20 -23.40 64.98
C GLU A 737 8.57 -22.42 63.98
#